data_b9f0a1bcffc975258a93bea0360ad2d7
#
_entry.id   b9f0a1bcffc975258a93bea0360ad2d7
#
_cell.length_a   1.000
_cell.length_b   1.000
_cell.length_c   1.000
_cell.angle_alpha   90.00
_cell.angle_beta   90.00
_cell.angle_gamma   90.00
#
_symmetry.space_group_name_H-M   'P 1'
#
loop_
_entity.id
_entity.type
_entity.pdbx_description
1 polymer ?
#
loop_
_entity_poly.entity_id
_entity_poly.type
_entity_poly.pdbx_seq_one_letter_code
_entity_poly.pdbx_strand_id
1 'polypeptide(L)'
;MELLTSGDLNFSLGAEKTIVSSKIAVFPRVEGSSSPLVLDGQDLKLLSVRINSKELKEEDYCLDSRHLTLTSLPSGAFTLEILTETYPEKNTSLEGLYRSSGNFCTQCEAEGFRKITFYQDRPDIMAKYTCRIEADKSLYPVLLSNGNLIEQGDLEVALRIWTPAQDVPKTAHAMYSLKAAMKWDEDVFGLEYDLDLFNIVAVPDFNMGAMENKSLNIFNSKLVLASPETASDADYAAILGVIGHEYFHNWTGNRVTCRDWFQLSLKEGLTVFRDQEFSSDMGSRPVKRISDVSRLRNYQFPQDAGPMAHPVRPHSYIKMDNFYTVTVYEKGAEVVRMYKTLLGSQGFRNGMDLYFKRHDGQAVTCEDFFAAMRDANNADFANFLLWYSQAGTPVVKVASSYNAEARTFSLKFSQEVPPTPGQPIKEPMFIPVAVGLLDSTGKEVPLSSVHHDGTLQSVANNGQPVYTTVLRVTKKEEEFVFSDVSERPIPSLLRGYSAPIRLETDLTDSDLFLLLAYDSDEFNRWEAGQVLARKLMLSLVADFQQNKPLVLNPKFVHGLRSILSDLSLDKEFVAKAITLPGEGEIMDMMEVADPDAVHAVRTFIRKQLAHELKAELLSTVENNRSTEEYVFDHPNLARRSLKNIALAYLASLEDSRCTELVLNEYRSATNMTDQFAALAAIAQNPGKTRDDILADFYSKWQEDYLVVNKWFALQAMSDVPGNVENVRNLLSHPAFDLRNPNKVYSLIGGFCGSPVNFHAKDGSGYKFLGEIVMQLDKINPQVASRMVSAFSRFRRYDETRQNLAKAQLEKILATNGLSENVFEIASKSLAT
;
A
#
# COMPACT_ATOMS: atom_id res chain seq x y z
N MET A 1 36.05 -12.22 1.44
CA MET A 1 34.61 -12.35 1.66
C MET A 1 34.23 -13.79 1.32
N GLU A 2 33.65 -14.49 2.25
CA GLU A 2 33.38 -15.91 2.14
C GLU A 2 31.94 -16.18 1.70
N LEU A 3 31.71 -17.29 1.02
CA LEU A 3 30.39 -17.65 0.48
C LEU A 3 29.81 -18.80 1.29
N LEU A 4 28.63 -18.57 1.84
CA LEU A 4 27.82 -19.61 2.45
C LEU A 4 26.98 -20.25 1.34
N THR A 5 27.15 -21.55 1.07
CA THR A 5 26.54 -22.19 -0.11
C THR A 5 25.51 -23.25 0.22
N SER A 6 25.58 -23.84 1.40
CA SER A 6 24.57 -24.79 1.87
C SER A 6 24.53 -24.81 3.39
N GLY A 7 23.40 -25.19 3.95
CA GLY A 7 23.21 -25.24 5.40
C GLY A 7 22.17 -26.26 5.82
N ASP A 8 22.44 -26.91 6.96
CA ASP A 8 21.45 -27.75 7.65
C ASP A 8 21.00 -26.99 8.91
N LEU A 9 19.71 -26.78 9.05
CA LEU A 9 19.09 -26.13 10.21
C LEU A 9 18.28 -27.14 10.98
N ASN A 10 18.57 -27.29 12.26
CA ASN A 10 17.80 -28.17 13.15
C ASN A 10 17.22 -27.32 14.30
N PHE A 11 15.91 -27.36 14.44
CA PHE A 11 15.17 -26.68 15.49
C PHE A 11 14.66 -27.67 16.51
N SER A 12 15.01 -27.50 17.77
CA SER A 12 14.41 -28.20 18.91
C SER A 12 13.53 -27.20 19.67
N LEU A 13 12.23 -27.20 19.37
CA LEU A 13 11.26 -26.26 19.91
C LEU A 13 10.84 -26.69 21.32
N GLY A 14 11.04 -25.81 22.29
CA GLY A 14 10.65 -26.05 23.67
C GLY A 14 9.81 -24.90 24.24
N ALA A 15 9.08 -25.21 25.33
CA ALA A 15 8.15 -24.26 25.96
C ALA A 15 8.83 -22.99 26.45
N GLU A 16 10.00 -23.12 27.06
CA GLU A 16 10.75 -21.98 27.62
C GLU A 16 11.81 -21.44 26.66
N LYS A 17 12.44 -22.35 25.91
CA LYS A 17 13.53 -22.00 25.01
C LYS A 17 13.57 -22.93 23.80
N THR A 18 14.14 -22.43 22.73
CA THR A 18 14.41 -23.20 21.51
C THR A 18 15.91 -23.26 21.28
N ILE A 19 16.39 -24.44 20.92
CA ILE A 19 17.77 -24.68 20.51
C ILE A 19 17.80 -24.76 18.99
N VAL A 20 18.71 -24.00 18.38
CA VAL A 20 18.94 -24.04 16.93
C VAL A 20 20.38 -24.48 16.67
N SER A 21 20.51 -25.56 15.90
CA SER A 21 21.80 -26.02 15.39
C SER A 21 21.89 -25.70 13.92
N SER A 22 22.91 -24.96 13.51
CA SER A 22 23.20 -24.69 12.10
C SER A 22 24.52 -25.33 11.73
N LYS A 23 24.55 -25.94 10.54
CA LYS A 23 25.78 -26.49 9.94
C LYS A 23 25.90 -25.93 8.54
N ILE A 24 26.93 -25.16 8.29
CA ILE A 24 27.08 -24.34 7.09
C ILE A 24 28.37 -24.72 6.36
N ALA A 25 28.30 -24.89 5.06
CA ALA A 25 29.47 -24.99 4.19
C ALA A 25 29.93 -23.58 3.78
N VAL A 26 31.17 -23.27 4.07
CA VAL A 26 31.78 -21.97 3.84
C VAL A 26 32.92 -22.09 2.83
N PHE A 27 32.91 -21.21 1.83
CA PHE A 27 33.92 -21.16 0.78
C PHE A 27 34.52 -19.75 0.70
N PRO A 28 35.86 -19.61 0.63
CA PRO A 28 36.48 -18.30 0.42
C PRO A 28 36.21 -17.82 -1.03
N ARG A 29 35.76 -16.58 -1.18
CA ARG A 29 35.59 -15.95 -2.51
C ARG A 29 36.92 -15.67 -3.19
N VAL A 30 37.95 -15.42 -2.42
CA VAL A 30 39.33 -15.19 -2.90
C VAL A 30 40.22 -16.21 -2.22
N GLU A 31 40.86 -17.03 -3.04
CA GLU A 31 41.76 -18.04 -2.55
C GLU A 31 42.92 -17.41 -1.77
N GLY A 32 43.18 -17.91 -0.57
CA GLY A 32 44.22 -17.36 0.30
C GLY A 32 43.81 -16.08 1.10
N SER A 33 42.56 -15.68 1.07
CA SER A 33 42.09 -14.55 1.90
C SER A 33 42.21 -14.85 3.38
N SER A 34 42.75 -13.88 4.14
CA SER A 34 42.84 -13.94 5.61
C SER A 34 41.80 -13.02 6.29
N SER A 35 40.78 -12.57 5.58
CA SER A 35 39.74 -11.70 6.12
C SER A 35 38.90 -12.45 7.16
N PRO A 36 38.51 -11.79 8.28
CA PRO A 36 37.61 -12.41 9.24
C PRO A 36 36.25 -12.71 8.62
N LEU A 37 35.60 -13.77 9.10
CA LEU A 37 34.21 -14.04 8.83
C LEU A 37 33.35 -13.37 9.89
N VAL A 38 32.56 -12.40 9.49
CA VAL A 38 31.63 -11.68 10.38
C VAL A 38 30.21 -12.19 10.11
N LEU A 39 29.55 -12.70 11.15
CA LEU A 39 28.18 -13.21 11.09
C LEU A 39 27.30 -12.30 11.95
N ASP A 40 26.14 -11.93 11.39
CA ASP A 40 25.13 -11.16 12.10
C ASP A 40 24.42 -12.06 13.12
N GLY A 41 24.14 -11.54 14.31
CA GLY A 41 23.38 -12.22 15.35
C GLY A 41 22.80 -11.22 16.34
N GLN A 42 21.55 -11.42 16.73
CA GLN A 42 20.87 -10.53 17.65
C GLN A 42 19.94 -11.33 18.56
N ASP A 43 19.90 -10.97 19.85
CA ASP A 43 19.06 -11.61 20.87
C ASP A 43 19.27 -13.13 20.95
N LEU A 44 20.49 -13.59 20.73
CA LEU A 44 20.90 -15.00 20.75
C LEU A 44 21.88 -15.26 21.89
N LYS A 45 21.76 -16.43 22.47
CA LYS A 45 22.78 -16.99 23.35
C LYS A 45 23.59 -18.01 22.58
N LEU A 46 24.88 -17.74 22.38
CA LEU A 46 25.80 -18.67 21.74
C LEU A 46 26.15 -19.81 22.71
N LEU A 47 25.96 -21.05 22.32
CA LEU A 47 26.29 -22.23 23.13
C LEU A 47 27.60 -22.87 22.68
N SER A 48 27.83 -23.04 21.39
CA SER A 48 29.10 -23.55 20.85
C SER A 48 29.32 -23.11 19.39
N VAL A 49 30.60 -23.08 19.01
CA VAL A 49 31.05 -22.84 17.63
C VAL A 49 32.10 -23.91 17.31
N ARG A 50 31.95 -24.55 16.14
CA ARG A 50 32.92 -25.54 15.66
C ARG A 50 33.32 -25.27 14.21
N ILE A 51 34.59 -25.41 13.92
CA ILE A 51 35.10 -25.40 12.55
C ILE A 51 35.65 -26.81 12.24
N ASN A 52 35.14 -27.43 11.18
CA ASN A 52 35.50 -28.80 10.81
C ASN A 52 35.40 -29.77 12.02
N SER A 53 34.30 -29.66 12.76
CA SER A 53 33.97 -30.44 13.97
C SER A 53 34.88 -30.17 15.19
N LYS A 54 35.83 -29.25 15.09
CA LYS A 54 36.68 -28.83 16.20
C LYS A 54 36.04 -27.63 16.91
N GLU A 55 35.77 -27.75 18.18
CA GLU A 55 35.19 -26.70 19.01
C GLU A 55 36.19 -25.55 19.21
N LEU A 56 35.71 -24.33 19.03
CA LEU A 56 36.45 -23.09 19.28
C LEU A 56 36.28 -22.69 20.73
N LYS A 57 37.33 -22.12 21.30
CA LYS A 57 37.29 -21.50 22.64
C LYS A 57 36.89 -20.03 22.52
N GLU A 58 36.48 -19.43 23.64
CA GLU A 58 36.12 -17.98 23.69
C GLU A 58 37.24 -17.07 23.20
N GLU A 59 38.50 -17.48 23.30
CA GLU A 59 39.66 -16.74 22.80
C GLU A 59 39.81 -16.81 21.25
N ASP A 60 39.13 -17.77 20.58
CA ASP A 60 39.22 -17.97 19.15
C ASP A 60 38.25 -17.14 18.34
N TYR A 61 37.30 -16.47 18.97
CA TYR A 61 36.31 -15.64 18.29
C TYR A 61 35.98 -14.38 19.11
N CYS A 62 35.39 -13.38 18.45
CA CYS A 62 34.88 -12.18 19.11
C CYS A 62 33.36 -12.17 19.01
N LEU A 63 32.70 -12.03 20.15
CA LEU A 63 31.22 -11.97 20.22
C LEU A 63 30.82 -10.62 20.84
N ASP A 64 30.05 -9.83 20.10
CA ASP A 64 29.40 -8.62 20.61
C ASP A 64 27.87 -8.75 20.52
N SER A 65 27.14 -7.67 20.77
CA SER A 65 25.68 -7.68 20.77
C SER A 65 25.04 -7.88 19.40
N ARG A 66 25.84 -7.79 18.33
CA ARG A 66 25.35 -7.83 16.95
C ARG A 66 26.10 -8.81 16.05
N HIS A 67 27.29 -9.25 16.44
CA HIS A 67 28.14 -10.05 15.54
C HIS A 67 28.89 -11.16 16.29
N LEU A 68 29.08 -12.26 15.55
CA LEU A 68 30.08 -13.27 15.84
C LEU A 68 31.19 -13.15 14.79
N THR A 69 32.39 -12.81 15.22
CA THR A 69 33.53 -12.62 14.31
C THR A 69 34.55 -13.76 14.51
N LEU A 70 34.83 -14.50 13.44
CA LEU A 70 35.81 -15.58 13.42
C LEU A 70 37.06 -15.06 12.68
N THR A 71 38.19 -15.02 13.37
CA THR A 71 39.45 -14.44 12.84
C THR A 71 40.44 -15.49 12.33
N SER A 72 40.44 -16.68 12.91
CA SER A 72 41.36 -17.78 12.53
C SER A 72 40.64 -18.81 11.69
N LEU A 73 40.62 -18.60 10.37
CA LEU A 73 39.89 -19.44 9.43
C LEU A 73 40.85 -20.38 8.66
N PRO A 74 40.36 -21.56 8.25
CA PRO A 74 41.07 -22.39 7.27
C PRO A 74 41.31 -21.66 5.96
N SER A 75 42.37 -22.01 5.25
CA SER A 75 42.72 -21.39 3.97
C SER A 75 41.83 -21.81 2.79
N GLY A 76 41.05 -22.84 2.95
CA GLY A 76 40.10 -23.34 1.93
C GLY A 76 38.70 -23.50 2.48
N ALA A 77 37.89 -24.27 1.79
CA ALA A 77 36.52 -24.58 2.22
C ALA A 77 36.50 -25.26 3.60
N PHE A 78 35.51 -24.93 4.39
CA PHE A 78 35.33 -25.53 5.72
C PHE A 78 33.85 -25.64 6.10
N THR A 79 33.58 -26.44 7.11
CA THR A 79 32.25 -26.55 7.73
C THR A 79 32.23 -25.75 9.01
N LEU A 80 31.22 -24.92 9.18
CA LEU A 80 30.95 -24.15 10.37
C LEU A 80 29.69 -24.68 11.05
N GLU A 81 29.80 -25.06 12.31
CA GLU A 81 28.68 -25.52 13.13
C GLU A 81 28.47 -24.55 14.29
N ILE A 82 27.24 -24.06 14.45
CA ILE A 82 26.88 -23.10 15.48
C ILE A 82 25.65 -23.60 16.23
N LEU A 83 25.71 -23.59 17.54
CA LEU A 83 24.59 -23.94 18.41
C LEU A 83 24.16 -22.68 19.19
N THR A 84 22.88 -22.32 19.04
CA THR A 84 22.30 -21.14 19.69
C THR A 84 21.05 -21.50 20.49
N GLU A 85 20.76 -20.65 21.47
CA GLU A 85 19.56 -20.73 22.29
C GLU A 85 18.80 -19.41 22.15
N THR A 86 17.49 -19.48 21.92
CA THR A 86 16.59 -18.32 21.82
C THR A 86 15.29 -18.58 22.58
N TYR A 87 14.56 -17.51 22.89
CA TYR A 87 13.39 -17.53 23.77
C TYR A 87 12.13 -17.00 23.07
N PRO A 88 11.45 -17.81 22.23
CA PRO A 88 10.31 -17.37 21.44
C PRO A 88 9.14 -16.82 22.27
N GLU A 89 8.93 -17.35 23.48
CA GLU A 89 7.88 -16.91 24.39
C GLU A 89 8.05 -15.45 24.84
N LYS A 90 9.29 -14.95 24.88
CA LYS A 90 9.62 -13.58 25.30
C LYS A 90 9.70 -12.62 24.13
N ASN A 91 9.59 -13.12 22.91
CA ASN A 91 9.73 -12.33 21.70
C ASN A 91 8.43 -11.59 21.38
N THR A 92 8.35 -10.32 21.73
CA THR A 92 7.20 -9.45 21.46
C THR A 92 7.39 -8.59 20.20
N SER A 93 8.59 -8.54 19.66
CA SER A 93 8.88 -7.78 18.43
C SER A 93 8.31 -8.45 17.18
N LEU A 94 7.98 -9.75 17.28
CA LEU A 94 7.45 -10.56 16.18
C LEU A 94 8.39 -10.62 14.97
N GLU A 95 9.70 -10.65 15.25
CA GLU A 95 10.79 -10.83 14.29
C GLU A 95 11.64 -12.03 14.70
N GLY A 96 12.13 -12.80 13.71
CA GLY A 96 12.81 -14.05 13.98
C GLY A 96 11.81 -15.12 14.39
N LEU A 97 12.14 -15.96 15.36
CA LEU A 97 11.27 -17.00 15.89
C LEU A 97 10.47 -16.48 17.09
N TYR A 98 9.16 -16.57 17.01
CA TYR A 98 8.24 -16.10 18.06
C TYR A 98 7.02 -17.02 18.20
N ARG A 99 6.15 -16.71 19.16
CA ARG A 99 4.90 -17.44 19.38
C ARG A 99 3.70 -16.52 19.11
N SER A 100 2.73 -17.06 18.36
CA SER A 100 1.44 -16.41 18.11
C SER A 100 0.33 -17.37 18.49
N SER A 101 -0.49 -16.99 19.46
CA SER A 101 -1.62 -17.80 19.94
C SER A 101 -1.21 -19.26 20.28
N GLY A 102 -0.03 -19.43 20.86
CA GLY A 102 0.52 -20.72 21.24
C GLY A 102 1.30 -21.45 20.15
N ASN A 103 1.24 -21.06 18.91
CA ASN A 103 1.98 -21.64 17.79
C ASN A 103 3.34 -20.96 17.61
N PHE A 104 4.33 -21.69 17.13
CA PHE A 104 5.61 -21.12 16.73
C PHE A 104 5.54 -20.61 15.30
N CYS A 105 6.11 -19.43 15.07
CA CYS A 105 6.18 -18.78 13.77
C CYS A 105 7.54 -18.13 13.56
N THR A 106 7.95 -17.97 12.30
CA THR A 106 9.15 -17.19 11.96
C THR A 106 8.80 -16.04 11.02
N GLN A 107 9.47 -14.91 11.20
CA GLN A 107 9.50 -13.78 10.25
C GLN A 107 10.94 -13.32 10.10
N CYS A 108 11.53 -13.54 8.93
CA CYS A 108 12.95 -13.30 8.68
C CYS A 108 13.24 -12.02 7.90
N GLU A 109 12.37 -11.58 7.01
CA GLU A 109 12.59 -10.35 6.23
C GLU A 109 12.24 -9.09 7.08
N ALA A 110 13.10 -8.03 7.09
CA ALA A 110 14.34 -7.90 6.33
C ALA A 110 15.55 -8.54 7.04
N GLU A 111 15.66 -8.43 8.34
CA GLU A 111 16.85 -8.76 9.15
C GLU A 111 16.50 -9.58 10.40
N GLY A 112 15.52 -10.49 10.28
CA GLY A 112 15.06 -11.34 11.38
C GLY A 112 15.76 -12.69 11.47
N PHE A 113 16.40 -13.18 10.41
CA PHE A 113 17.09 -14.48 10.44
C PHE A 113 18.25 -14.49 11.44
N ARG A 114 18.93 -13.35 11.64
CA ARG A 114 19.98 -13.17 12.66
C ARG A 114 19.49 -13.31 14.09
N LYS A 115 18.19 -13.35 14.32
CA LYS A 115 17.57 -13.63 15.62
C LYS A 115 17.30 -15.11 15.85
N ILE A 116 17.60 -15.95 14.84
CA ILE A 116 17.44 -17.41 14.89
C ILE A 116 18.79 -18.09 15.04
N THR A 117 19.75 -17.70 14.23
CA THR A 117 21.13 -18.19 14.28
C THR A 117 22.09 -17.13 13.73
N PHE A 118 23.40 -17.29 13.96
CA PHE A 118 24.41 -16.43 13.37
C PHE A 118 24.58 -16.74 11.89
N TYR A 119 24.48 -15.71 11.06
CA TYR A 119 24.51 -15.86 9.60
C TYR A 119 24.98 -14.55 8.94
N GLN A 120 25.45 -14.60 7.68
CA GLN A 120 25.56 -13.38 6.87
C GLN A 120 24.16 -13.02 6.38
N ASP A 121 23.42 -12.27 7.17
CA ASP A 121 22.00 -12.01 6.98
C ASP A 121 21.74 -10.90 5.95
N ARG A 122 22.00 -11.24 4.68
CA ARG A 122 21.86 -10.36 3.51
C ARG A 122 21.17 -11.12 2.38
N PRO A 123 20.39 -10.46 1.52
CA PRO A 123 19.62 -11.13 0.48
C PRO A 123 20.48 -11.72 -0.66
N ASP A 124 21.73 -11.28 -0.84
CA ASP A 124 22.66 -11.84 -1.84
C ASP A 124 23.37 -13.12 -1.36
N ILE A 125 23.22 -13.50 -0.13
CA ILE A 125 23.75 -14.77 0.42
C ILE A 125 22.70 -15.87 0.20
N MET A 126 22.72 -16.41 -0.98
CA MET A 126 21.77 -17.44 -1.43
C MET A 126 22.37 -18.83 -1.19
N ALA A 127 21.70 -19.62 -0.36
CA ALA A 127 22.17 -20.96 -0.01
C ALA A 127 21.04 -21.98 -0.18
N LYS A 128 21.42 -23.20 -0.54
CA LYS A 128 20.53 -24.38 -0.42
C LYS A 128 20.56 -24.85 1.04
N TYR A 129 19.41 -25.18 1.59
CA TYR A 129 19.36 -25.65 2.97
C TYR A 129 18.35 -26.75 3.17
N THR A 130 18.58 -27.54 4.23
CA THR A 130 17.62 -28.46 4.77
C THR A 130 17.15 -27.98 6.14
N CYS A 131 15.92 -28.27 6.49
CA CYS A 131 15.35 -27.88 7.77
C CYS A 131 14.74 -29.11 8.45
N ARG A 132 15.13 -29.32 9.71
CA ARG A 132 14.53 -30.31 10.57
C ARG A 132 13.92 -29.62 11.79
N ILE A 133 12.68 -29.95 12.08
CA ILE A 133 11.96 -29.38 13.21
C ILE A 133 11.54 -30.52 14.13
N GLU A 134 11.80 -30.36 15.42
CA GLU A 134 11.44 -31.30 16.48
C GLU A 134 10.66 -30.55 17.55
N ALA A 135 9.46 -31.06 17.90
CA ALA A 135 8.58 -30.47 18.89
C ALA A 135 7.69 -31.52 19.54
N ASP A 136 7.04 -31.16 20.63
CA ASP A 136 6.07 -32.05 21.31
C ASP A 136 4.87 -32.29 20.41
N LYS A 137 4.69 -33.53 19.97
CA LYS A 137 3.62 -33.93 19.06
C LYS A 137 2.21 -33.69 19.62
N SER A 138 2.05 -33.72 20.92
CA SER A 138 0.74 -33.51 21.57
C SER A 138 0.30 -32.06 21.50
N LEU A 139 1.25 -31.13 21.45
CA LEU A 139 1.03 -29.69 21.37
C LEU A 139 1.13 -29.18 19.94
N TYR A 140 2.03 -29.75 19.14
CA TYR A 140 2.37 -29.30 17.80
C TYR A 140 2.29 -30.46 16.80
N PRO A 141 1.08 -30.92 16.46
CA PRO A 141 0.91 -32.09 15.57
C PRO A 141 1.32 -31.83 14.12
N VAL A 142 1.43 -30.53 13.73
CA VAL A 142 1.81 -30.12 12.39
C VAL A 142 3.09 -29.29 12.45
N LEU A 143 4.08 -29.67 11.67
CA LEU A 143 5.36 -28.98 11.53
C LEU A 143 5.54 -28.63 10.07
N LEU A 144 5.81 -27.34 9.77
CA LEU A 144 5.93 -26.81 8.41
C LEU A 144 7.25 -26.08 8.23
N SER A 145 7.87 -26.25 7.08
CA SER A 145 9.06 -25.53 6.64
C SER A 145 8.99 -25.22 5.14
N ASN A 146 9.87 -24.32 4.69
CA ASN A 146 10.02 -23.98 3.29
C ASN A 146 10.55 -25.17 2.46
N GLY A 147 10.23 -25.16 1.16
CA GLY A 147 10.71 -26.14 0.20
C GLY A 147 9.78 -27.35 0.07
N ASN A 148 10.22 -28.35 -0.69
CA ASN A 148 9.48 -29.59 -0.86
C ASN A 148 9.75 -30.56 0.29
N LEU A 149 8.76 -31.34 0.64
CA LEU A 149 8.91 -32.46 1.54
C LEU A 149 9.77 -33.54 0.85
N ILE A 150 10.84 -34.01 1.53
CA ILE A 150 11.81 -34.95 0.92
C ILE A 150 11.21 -36.35 0.65
N GLU A 151 10.13 -36.70 1.31
CA GLU A 151 9.45 -38.00 1.16
C GLU A 151 7.96 -37.82 0.89
N GLN A 152 7.56 -37.72 -0.38
CA GLN A 152 6.17 -37.95 -0.83
C GLN A 152 6.14 -38.17 -2.34
N GLY A 153 5.30 -39.11 -2.82
CA GLY A 153 5.21 -39.44 -4.24
C GLY A 153 4.10 -38.69 -4.98
N ASP A 154 4.28 -38.59 -6.28
CA ASP A 154 3.42 -38.15 -7.38
C ASP A 154 2.91 -36.72 -7.46
N LEU A 155 3.12 -36.17 -8.66
CA LEU A 155 3.16 -34.78 -9.08
C LEU A 155 1.76 -34.19 -9.36
N GLU A 156 1.19 -33.52 -8.37
CA GLU A 156 0.27 -32.38 -8.54
C GLU A 156 0.67 -31.33 -7.51
N VAL A 157 0.58 -30.02 -7.87
CA VAL A 157 0.86 -28.96 -6.89
C VAL A 157 -0.23 -28.96 -5.82
N ALA A 158 0.15 -29.30 -4.60
CA ALA A 158 -0.76 -29.27 -3.47
C ALA A 158 -0.85 -27.85 -2.90
N LEU A 159 -2.06 -27.29 -2.88
CA LEU A 159 -2.35 -25.99 -2.29
C LEU A 159 -2.96 -26.18 -0.91
N ARG A 160 -2.36 -25.60 0.12
CA ARG A 160 -2.79 -25.81 1.51
C ARG A 160 -2.88 -24.48 2.25
N ILE A 161 -3.99 -24.26 2.94
CA ILE A 161 -4.17 -23.14 3.85
C ILE A 161 -4.32 -23.68 5.26
N TRP A 162 -3.48 -23.20 6.16
CA TRP A 162 -3.41 -23.63 7.54
C TRP A 162 -3.95 -22.55 8.47
N THR A 163 -4.91 -22.91 9.31
CA THR A 163 -5.56 -22.03 10.27
C THR A 163 -6.12 -22.87 11.42
N PRO A 164 -6.43 -22.25 12.59
CA PRO A 164 -7.15 -22.98 13.63
C PRO A 164 -8.45 -23.60 13.14
N ALA A 165 -8.84 -24.74 13.72
CA ALA A 165 -9.97 -25.56 13.24
C ALA A 165 -11.28 -24.77 13.10
N GLN A 166 -11.58 -23.87 14.02
CA GLN A 166 -12.79 -23.05 14.00
C GLN A 166 -12.83 -22.06 12.81
N ASP A 167 -11.68 -21.74 12.23
CA ASP A 167 -11.57 -20.76 11.13
C ASP A 167 -11.49 -21.42 9.75
N VAL A 168 -11.40 -22.74 9.67
CA VAL A 168 -11.33 -23.46 8.39
C VAL A 168 -12.48 -23.10 7.45
N PRO A 169 -13.74 -22.95 7.90
CA PRO A 169 -14.83 -22.54 7.02
C PRO A 169 -14.67 -21.16 6.39
N LYS A 170 -13.75 -20.31 6.90
CA LYS A 170 -13.50 -18.96 6.40
C LYS A 170 -12.34 -18.88 5.41
N THR A 171 -11.85 -20.00 4.89
CA THR A 171 -10.69 -20.05 3.98
C THR A 171 -11.05 -20.14 2.50
N ALA A 172 -12.32 -20.30 2.18
CA ALA A 172 -12.77 -20.55 0.80
C ALA A 172 -12.35 -19.45 -0.19
N HIS A 173 -12.52 -18.19 0.20
CA HIS A 173 -12.14 -17.07 -0.67
C HIS A 173 -10.63 -16.97 -0.87
N ALA A 174 -9.84 -17.23 0.16
CA ALA A 174 -8.37 -17.27 0.04
C ALA A 174 -7.92 -18.37 -0.93
N MET A 175 -8.51 -19.56 -0.86
CA MET A 175 -8.20 -20.63 -1.79
C MET A 175 -8.62 -20.29 -3.23
N TYR A 176 -9.79 -19.73 -3.41
CA TYR A 176 -10.23 -19.21 -4.71
C TYR A 176 -9.23 -18.21 -5.27
N SER A 177 -8.80 -17.25 -4.44
CA SER A 177 -7.87 -16.19 -4.82
C SER A 177 -6.50 -16.74 -5.24
N LEU A 178 -6.00 -17.76 -4.53
CA LEU A 178 -4.75 -18.43 -4.87
C LEU A 178 -4.83 -19.15 -6.22
N LYS A 179 -5.88 -19.92 -6.45
CA LYS A 179 -6.09 -20.61 -7.73
C LYS A 179 -6.21 -19.62 -8.90
N ALA A 180 -6.96 -18.52 -8.68
CA ALA A 180 -7.11 -17.47 -9.67
C ALA A 180 -5.77 -16.78 -9.99
N ALA A 181 -4.95 -16.51 -8.98
CA ALA A 181 -3.63 -15.90 -9.15
C ALA A 181 -2.67 -16.80 -9.93
N MET A 182 -2.66 -18.10 -9.61
CA MET A 182 -1.84 -19.09 -10.34
C MET A 182 -2.22 -19.12 -11.81
N LYS A 183 -3.50 -19.24 -12.12
CA LYS A 183 -3.98 -19.26 -13.51
C LYS A 183 -3.66 -17.95 -14.23
N TRP A 184 -3.88 -16.83 -13.58
CA TRP A 184 -3.62 -15.51 -14.18
C TRP A 184 -2.14 -15.34 -14.55
N ASP A 185 -1.21 -15.77 -13.67
CA ASP A 185 0.22 -15.64 -13.92
C ASP A 185 0.68 -16.54 -15.06
N GLU A 186 0.12 -17.74 -15.17
CA GLU A 186 0.33 -18.65 -16.30
C GLU A 186 -0.18 -18.04 -17.61
N ASP A 187 -1.40 -17.49 -17.61
CA ASP A 187 -2.06 -16.97 -18.81
C ASP A 187 -1.44 -15.63 -19.28
N VAL A 188 -1.13 -14.72 -18.36
CA VAL A 188 -0.69 -13.35 -18.67
C VAL A 188 0.81 -13.26 -18.88
N PHE A 189 1.60 -13.92 -18.03
CA PHE A 189 3.07 -13.86 -18.08
C PHE A 189 3.75 -15.16 -18.48
N GLY A 190 3.00 -16.24 -18.63
CA GLY A 190 3.55 -17.55 -18.93
C GLY A 190 4.41 -18.12 -17.79
N LEU A 191 4.12 -17.72 -16.55
CA LEU A 191 4.90 -18.10 -15.37
C LEU A 191 4.20 -19.22 -14.61
N GLU A 192 4.89 -20.35 -14.45
CA GLU A 192 4.41 -21.50 -13.71
C GLU A 192 5.07 -21.59 -12.33
N TYR A 193 4.35 -22.19 -11.38
CA TYR A 193 4.89 -22.50 -10.06
C TYR A 193 5.85 -23.70 -10.16
N ASP A 194 6.98 -23.60 -9.49
CA ASP A 194 8.14 -24.48 -9.68
C ASP A 194 8.34 -25.54 -8.59
N LEU A 195 7.42 -25.64 -7.61
CA LEU A 195 7.45 -26.65 -6.56
C LEU A 195 6.14 -27.45 -6.54
N ASP A 196 6.13 -28.55 -5.78
CA ASP A 196 4.96 -29.45 -5.69
C ASP A 196 3.99 -29.05 -4.57
N LEU A 197 4.34 -28.06 -3.77
CA LEU A 197 3.59 -27.68 -2.58
C LEU A 197 3.60 -26.17 -2.41
N PHE A 198 2.42 -25.58 -2.17
CA PHE A 198 2.25 -24.19 -1.79
C PHE A 198 1.41 -24.11 -0.53
N ASN A 199 1.99 -23.61 0.55
CA ASN A 199 1.34 -23.44 1.85
C ASN A 199 1.10 -21.96 2.14
N ILE A 200 -0.03 -21.66 2.74
CA ILE A 200 -0.36 -20.39 3.38
C ILE A 200 -0.69 -20.67 4.83
N VAL A 201 -0.09 -19.94 5.75
CA VAL A 201 -0.38 -20.04 7.19
C VAL A 201 -0.94 -18.71 7.66
N ALA A 202 -2.15 -18.75 8.22
CA ALA A 202 -2.80 -17.58 8.82
C ALA A 202 -2.38 -17.43 10.28
N VAL A 203 -1.86 -16.26 10.65
CA VAL A 203 -1.46 -15.95 12.03
C VAL A 203 -2.11 -14.64 12.50
N PRO A 204 -2.62 -14.58 13.74
CA PRO A 204 -3.28 -13.37 14.25
C PRO A 204 -2.31 -12.27 14.69
N ASP A 205 -1.08 -12.63 15.05
CA ASP A 205 -0.05 -11.68 15.51
C ASP A 205 1.03 -11.56 14.44
N PHE A 206 0.91 -10.56 13.60
CA PHE A 206 1.81 -10.32 12.48
C PHE A 206 1.94 -8.82 12.22
N ASN A 207 3.18 -8.32 12.08
CA ASN A 207 3.45 -6.89 11.93
C ASN A 207 2.96 -6.30 10.61
N MET A 208 2.94 -7.10 9.56
CA MET A 208 2.64 -6.71 8.20
C MET A 208 1.33 -7.34 7.71
N GLY A 209 1.08 -7.26 6.39
CA GLY A 209 -0.02 -7.96 5.76
C GLY A 209 0.28 -9.43 5.54
N ALA A 210 1.39 -9.72 4.89
CA ALA A 210 1.83 -11.08 4.58
C ALA A 210 3.31 -11.11 4.23
N MET A 211 3.83 -12.32 4.02
CA MET A 211 5.21 -12.57 3.59
C MET A 211 5.29 -13.74 2.62
N GLU A 212 5.99 -13.55 1.53
CA GLU A 212 6.13 -14.47 0.41
C GLU A 212 7.12 -15.61 0.60
N ASN A 213 7.43 -16.03 1.82
CA ASN A 213 8.38 -17.12 2.06
C ASN A 213 8.13 -18.27 1.09
N LYS A 214 9.16 -18.70 0.36
CA LYS A 214 9.05 -19.70 -0.71
C LYS A 214 8.29 -20.95 -0.23
N SER A 215 7.21 -21.29 -0.89
CA SER A 215 6.29 -22.40 -0.60
C SER A 215 5.58 -22.37 0.76
N LEU A 216 5.86 -21.42 1.61
CA LEU A 216 5.29 -21.28 2.96
C LEU A 216 5.04 -19.81 3.29
N ASN A 217 4.05 -19.23 2.62
CA ASN A 217 3.64 -17.85 2.86
C ASN A 217 3.03 -17.72 4.25
N ILE A 218 3.38 -16.65 4.96
CA ILE A 218 2.78 -16.31 6.25
C ILE A 218 1.87 -15.09 6.04
N PHE A 219 0.63 -15.22 6.49
CA PHE A 219 -0.38 -14.19 6.32
C PHE A 219 -0.94 -13.74 7.66
N ASN A 220 -1.08 -12.43 7.81
CA ASN A 220 -1.97 -11.88 8.83
C ASN A 220 -3.37 -12.48 8.60
N SER A 221 -3.99 -13.00 9.65
CA SER A 221 -5.30 -13.67 9.56
C SER A 221 -6.37 -12.84 8.86
N LYS A 222 -6.33 -11.51 9.00
CA LYS A 222 -7.29 -10.59 8.35
C LYS A 222 -7.23 -10.64 6.82
N LEU A 223 -6.16 -11.17 6.25
CA LEU A 223 -5.95 -11.29 4.80
C LEU A 223 -6.09 -12.73 4.28
N VAL A 224 -6.65 -13.60 5.10
CA VAL A 224 -7.02 -14.98 4.74
C VAL A 224 -8.47 -15.27 5.06
N LEU A 225 -8.92 -14.90 6.25
CA LEU A 225 -10.20 -15.33 6.80
C LEU A 225 -11.34 -14.41 6.35
N ALA A 226 -12.32 -14.98 5.67
CA ALA A 226 -13.52 -14.26 5.24
C ALA A 226 -14.74 -15.17 5.17
N SER A 227 -15.84 -14.65 5.67
CA SER A 227 -17.19 -15.16 5.39
C SER A 227 -18.09 -13.96 5.10
N PRO A 228 -19.23 -14.13 4.40
CA PRO A 228 -20.13 -13.02 4.11
C PRO A 228 -20.59 -12.26 5.35
N GLU A 229 -20.76 -12.95 6.48
CA GLU A 229 -21.23 -12.38 7.74
C GLU A 229 -20.15 -11.55 8.46
N THR A 230 -18.87 -11.87 8.26
CA THR A 230 -17.75 -11.30 9.05
C THR A 230 -16.82 -10.39 8.25
N ALA A 231 -16.82 -10.49 6.93
CA ALA A 231 -15.93 -9.74 6.05
C ALA A 231 -16.70 -8.89 5.04
N SER A 232 -16.25 -7.67 4.83
CA SER A 232 -16.82 -6.75 3.85
C SER A 232 -16.27 -7.03 2.43
N ASP A 233 -16.90 -6.44 1.42
CA ASP A 233 -16.38 -6.47 0.03
C ASP A 233 -14.95 -5.94 -0.06
N ALA A 234 -14.62 -4.91 0.72
CA ALA A 234 -13.26 -4.39 0.80
C ALA A 234 -12.27 -5.43 1.36
N ASP A 235 -12.68 -6.21 2.36
CA ASP A 235 -11.87 -7.30 2.90
C ASP A 235 -11.66 -8.41 1.85
N TYR A 236 -12.71 -8.79 1.14
CA TYR A 236 -12.62 -9.77 0.05
C TYR A 236 -11.67 -9.31 -1.06
N ALA A 237 -11.76 -8.03 -1.46
CA ALA A 237 -10.85 -7.45 -2.45
C ALA A 237 -9.40 -7.40 -1.96
N ALA A 238 -9.18 -7.06 -0.70
CA ALA A 238 -7.85 -7.04 -0.10
C ALA A 238 -7.23 -8.45 -0.04
N ILE A 239 -8.01 -9.46 0.32
CA ILE A 239 -7.56 -10.86 0.34
C ILE A 239 -7.15 -11.30 -1.08
N LEU A 240 -7.99 -11.03 -2.08
CA LEU A 240 -7.69 -11.34 -3.48
C LEU A 240 -6.35 -10.71 -3.90
N GLY A 241 -6.17 -9.42 -3.64
CA GLY A 241 -4.99 -8.66 -4.01
C GLY A 241 -3.72 -9.15 -3.33
N VAL A 242 -3.75 -9.40 -2.02
CA VAL A 242 -2.55 -9.80 -1.26
C VAL A 242 -2.21 -11.28 -1.47
N ILE A 243 -3.19 -12.16 -1.57
CA ILE A 243 -2.94 -13.56 -1.98
C ILE A 243 -2.23 -13.59 -3.35
N GLY A 244 -2.71 -12.79 -4.31
CA GLY A 244 -2.05 -12.64 -5.60
C GLY A 244 -0.64 -12.07 -5.48
N HIS A 245 -0.47 -11.00 -4.71
CA HIS A 245 0.83 -10.37 -4.46
C HIS A 245 1.88 -11.37 -3.98
N GLU A 246 1.57 -12.13 -2.94
CA GLU A 246 2.53 -13.08 -2.39
C GLU A 246 2.79 -14.26 -3.34
N TYR A 247 1.77 -14.71 -4.06
CA TYR A 247 1.97 -15.72 -5.08
C TYR A 247 2.89 -15.22 -6.21
N PHE A 248 2.70 -13.99 -6.68
CA PHE A 248 3.49 -13.42 -7.77
C PHE A 248 4.95 -13.21 -7.39
N HIS A 249 5.24 -13.01 -6.12
CA HIS A 249 6.59 -12.96 -5.59
C HIS A 249 7.39 -14.24 -5.84
N ASN A 250 6.76 -15.35 -6.13
CA ASN A 250 7.49 -16.58 -6.44
C ASN A 250 8.52 -16.37 -7.55
N TRP A 251 8.14 -15.61 -8.57
CA TRP A 251 9.05 -15.20 -9.65
C TRP A 251 9.70 -13.84 -9.37
N THR A 252 8.94 -12.86 -8.97
CA THR A 252 9.40 -11.49 -8.77
C THR A 252 9.71 -11.22 -7.30
N GLY A 253 10.81 -11.75 -6.83
CA GLY A 253 11.29 -11.65 -5.45
C GLY A 253 12.01 -12.92 -4.99
N ASN A 254 11.44 -14.09 -5.24
CA ASN A 254 12.02 -15.36 -4.82
C ASN A 254 12.98 -15.94 -5.88
N ARG A 255 12.51 -16.26 -7.07
CA ARG A 255 13.38 -16.78 -8.14
C ARG A 255 14.34 -15.73 -8.66
N VAL A 256 13.90 -14.50 -8.81
CA VAL A 256 14.77 -13.34 -9.05
C VAL A 256 14.76 -12.50 -7.78
N THR A 257 15.88 -12.43 -7.11
CA THR A 257 16.03 -11.86 -5.76
C THR A 257 16.68 -10.47 -5.81
N CYS A 258 16.46 -9.64 -4.82
CA CYS A 258 17.14 -8.37 -4.65
C CYS A 258 18.60 -8.61 -4.20
N ARG A 259 19.55 -7.92 -4.81
CA ARG A 259 20.97 -7.98 -4.42
C ARG A 259 21.20 -7.43 -3.01
N ASP A 260 20.51 -6.36 -2.66
CA ASP A 260 20.56 -5.70 -1.37
C ASP A 260 19.23 -5.01 -1.07
N TRP A 261 19.02 -4.53 0.13
CA TRP A 261 17.73 -3.94 0.53
C TRP A 261 17.45 -2.57 -0.11
N PHE A 262 18.44 -1.87 -0.65
CA PHE A 262 18.18 -0.69 -1.46
C PHE A 262 17.36 -1.01 -2.71
N GLN A 263 17.48 -2.23 -3.22
CA GLN A 263 16.74 -2.73 -4.38
C GLN A 263 15.31 -3.20 -4.05
N LEU A 264 14.81 -2.98 -2.85
CA LEU A 264 13.52 -3.53 -2.40
C LEU A 264 12.38 -3.32 -3.40
N SER A 265 12.30 -2.15 -4.04
CA SER A 265 11.26 -1.85 -5.03
C SER A 265 11.36 -2.72 -6.30
N LEU A 266 12.54 -3.30 -6.56
CA LEU A 266 12.70 -4.26 -7.67
C LEU A 266 11.72 -5.42 -7.55
N LYS A 267 11.52 -5.92 -6.33
CA LYS A 267 10.49 -6.94 -6.08
C LYS A 267 9.13 -6.33 -5.73
N GLU A 268 9.08 -5.34 -4.84
CA GLU A 268 7.82 -4.81 -4.33
C GLU A 268 7.07 -3.95 -5.36
N GLY A 269 7.74 -3.03 -6.02
CA GLY A 269 7.13 -2.21 -7.07
C GLY A 269 6.61 -3.06 -8.23
N LEU A 270 7.41 -4.01 -8.68
CA LEU A 270 7.02 -4.94 -9.74
C LEU A 270 5.85 -5.83 -9.31
N THR A 271 5.89 -6.36 -8.10
CA THR A 271 4.83 -7.26 -7.62
C THR A 271 3.53 -6.52 -7.29
N VAL A 272 3.59 -5.30 -6.76
CA VAL A 272 2.39 -4.45 -6.60
C VAL A 272 1.78 -4.15 -7.97
N PHE A 273 2.57 -3.80 -8.97
CA PHE A 273 2.06 -3.65 -10.33
C PHE A 273 1.34 -4.92 -10.81
N ARG A 274 1.91 -6.09 -10.59
CA ARG A 274 1.32 -7.37 -10.99
C ARG A 274 0.02 -7.65 -10.23
N ASP A 275 -0.03 -7.40 -8.93
CA ASP A 275 -1.27 -7.58 -8.14
C ASP A 275 -2.36 -6.57 -8.52
N GLN A 276 -2.00 -5.34 -8.87
CA GLN A 276 -2.94 -4.34 -9.38
C GLN A 276 -3.55 -4.77 -10.72
N GLU A 277 -2.74 -5.29 -11.63
CA GLU A 277 -3.22 -5.79 -12.91
C GLU A 277 -4.09 -7.04 -12.76
N PHE A 278 -3.73 -7.94 -11.88
CA PHE A 278 -4.54 -9.10 -11.49
C PHE A 278 -5.89 -8.68 -10.95
N SER A 279 -5.92 -7.79 -9.96
CA SER A 279 -7.18 -7.30 -9.37
C SER A 279 -8.05 -6.57 -10.40
N SER A 280 -7.42 -5.84 -11.33
CA SER A 280 -8.11 -5.16 -12.43
C SER A 280 -8.79 -6.16 -13.38
N ASP A 281 -8.10 -7.25 -13.73
CA ASP A 281 -8.67 -8.30 -14.59
C ASP A 281 -9.75 -9.11 -13.90
N MET A 282 -9.69 -9.24 -12.57
CA MET A 282 -10.69 -9.97 -11.77
C MET A 282 -11.91 -9.12 -11.38
N GLY A 283 -11.87 -7.82 -11.57
CA GLY A 283 -12.94 -6.90 -11.19
C GLY A 283 -13.16 -5.80 -12.23
N SER A 284 -13.25 -4.55 -11.77
CA SER A 284 -13.35 -3.37 -12.63
C SER A 284 -12.01 -2.68 -12.75
N ARG A 285 -11.45 -2.67 -13.95
CA ARG A 285 -10.16 -2.01 -14.23
C ARG A 285 -10.19 -0.51 -13.93
N PRO A 286 -11.19 0.26 -14.40
CA PRO A 286 -11.25 1.69 -14.09
C PRO A 286 -11.37 1.98 -12.59
N VAL A 287 -12.20 1.26 -11.89
CA VAL A 287 -12.42 1.45 -10.45
C VAL A 287 -11.18 1.06 -9.66
N LYS A 288 -10.52 -0.02 -10.02
CA LYS A 288 -9.24 -0.41 -9.40
C LYS A 288 -8.20 0.69 -9.61
N ARG A 289 -8.10 1.25 -10.81
CA ARG A 289 -7.18 2.35 -11.09
C ARG A 289 -7.48 3.60 -10.26
N ILE A 290 -8.75 3.95 -10.11
CA ILE A 290 -9.18 5.06 -9.23
C ILE A 290 -8.72 4.81 -7.79
N SER A 291 -8.92 3.59 -7.29
CA SER A 291 -8.52 3.22 -5.92
C SER A 291 -7.00 3.27 -5.73
N ASP A 292 -6.23 2.76 -6.67
CA ASP A 292 -4.77 2.76 -6.62
C ASP A 292 -4.20 4.19 -6.68
N VAL A 293 -4.73 5.04 -7.54
CA VAL A 293 -4.30 6.44 -7.63
C VAL A 293 -4.71 7.23 -6.39
N SER A 294 -5.90 6.97 -5.85
CA SER A 294 -6.34 7.60 -4.59
C SER A 294 -5.38 7.26 -3.45
N ARG A 295 -4.96 5.99 -3.35
CA ARG A 295 -3.96 5.56 -2.38
C ARG A 295 -2.61 6.26 -2.57
N LEU A 296 -2.14 6.35 -3.81
CA LEU A 296 -0.91 7.05 -4.15
C LEU A 296 -0.96 8.52 -3.70
N ARG A 297 -2.04 9.23 -4.07
CA ARG A 297 -2.21 10.65 -3.74
C ARG A 297 -2.38 10.91 -2.25
N ASN A 298 -3.14 10.08 -1.55
CA ASN A 298 -3.45 10.29 -0.14
C ASN A 298 -2.30 9.92 0.80
N TYR A 299 -1.45 8.97 0.42
CA TYR A 299 -0.39 8.45 1.29
C TYR A 299 1.01 8.67 0.72
N GLN A 300 1.24 8.43 -0.55
CA GLN A 300 2.58 8.50 -1.12
C GLN A 300 2.97 9.95 -1.43
N PHE A 301 2.09 10.76 -1.98
CA PHE A 301 2.40 12.17 -2.24
C PHE A 301 2.77 12.94 -0.97
N PRO A 302 2.03 12.79 0.16
CA PRO A 302 2.46 13.35 1.43
C PRO A 302 3.84 12.87 1.88
N GLN A 303 4.14 11.59 1.75
CA GLN A 303 5.46 11.05 2.08
C GLN A 303 6.56 11.65 1.23
N ASP A 304 6.31 11.80 -0.07
CA ASP A 304 7.27 12.34 -1.04
C ASP A 304 7.51 13.85 -0.90
N ALA A 305 6.68 14.54 -0.14
CA ALA A 305 6.77 15.96 0.16
C ALA A 305 7.18 16.26 1.61
N GLY A 306 7.36 15.22 2.42
CA GLY A 306 7.64 15.33 3.84
C GLY A 306 9.10 15.05 4.20
N PRO A 307 9.41 15.03 5.52
CA PRO A 307 10.78 14.82 6.01
C PRO A 307 11.29 13.38 5.77
N MET A 308 10.36 12.44 5.52
CA MET A 308 10.68 11.05 5.22
C MET A 308 10.79 10.77 3.72
N ALA A 309 10.71 11.80 2.87
CA ALA A 309 10.85 11.62 1.43
C ALA A 309 12.15 10.90 1.08
N HIS A 310 12.04 9.92 0.20
CA HIS A 310 13.16 9.12 -0.28
C HIS A 310 12.88 8.64 -1.72
N PRO A 311 13.92 8.34 -2.49
CA PRO A 311 13.73 7.74 -3.81
C PRO A 311 13.07 6.36 -3.71
N VAL A 312 12.52 5.90 -4.79
CA VAL A 312 12.01 4.52 -4.93
C VAL A 312 13.11 3.51 -4.57
N ARG A 313 14.36 3.82 -4.92
CA ARG A 313 15.54 3.14 -4.40
C ARG A 313 16.19 4.04 -3.34
N PRO A 314 15.95 3.80 -2.05
CA PRO A 314 16.53 4.61 -0.97
C PRO A 314 18.06 4.66 -1.05
N HIS A 315 18.65 5.77 -0.60
CA HIS A 315 20.11 5.94 -0.55
C HIS A 315 20.74 5.46 0.76
N SER A 316 19.96 5.50 1.83
CA SER A 316 20.41 5.12 3.17
C SER A 316 19.24 4.74 4.06
N TYR A 317 19.52 3.95 5.07
CA TYR A 317 18.57 3.62 6.13
C TYR A 317 19.33 3.32 7.43
N ILE A 318 18.66 3.55 8.55
CA ILE A 318 19.10 3.07 9.85
C ILE A 318 18.48 1.69 10.11
N LYS A 319 17.17 1.59 9.92
CA LYS A 319 16.42 0.34 10.05
C LYS A 319 15.61 0.07 8.78
N MET A 320 15.93 -1.02 8.10
CA MET A 320 15.28 -1.34 6.81
C MET A 320 13.77 -1.47 6.93
N ASP A 321 13.25 -1.93 8.06
CA ASP A 321 11.81 -2.07 8.29
C ASP A 321 11.03 -0.76 8.06
N ASN A 322 11.67 0.39 8.26
CA ASN A 322 11.07 1.71 8.02
C ASN A 322 10.90 2.06 6.54
N PHE A 323 11.46 1.26 5.64
CA PHE A 323 11.46 1.54 4.21
C PHE A 323 10.54 0.63 3.39
N TYR A 324 9.72 -0.17 4.06
CA TYR A 324 8.55 -0.82 3.45
C TYR A 324 7.42 0.20 3.33
N THR A 325 7.60 1.14 2.42
CA THR A 325 6.84 2.39 2.34
C THR A 325 5.94 2.43 1.12
N VAL A 326 4.95 3.32 1.16
CA VAL A 326 4.11 3.60 -0.02
C VAL A 326 4.92 4.13 -1.21
N THR A 327 6.09 4.73 -0.97
CA THR A 327 7.01 5.13 -2.05
C THR A 327 7.61 3.90 -2.73
N VAL A 328 8.16 2.97 -1.97
CA VAL A 328 8.77 1.74 -2.52
C VAL A 328 7.73 0.86 -3.20
N TYR A 329 6.53 0.74 -2.63
CA TYR A 329 5.45 -0.12 -3.13
C TYR A 329 4.63 0.56 -4.23
N GLU A 330 3.90 1.61 -3.91
CA GLU A 330 2.93 2.22 -4.81
C GLU A 330 3.57 3.12 -5.88
N LYS A 331 4.51 3.99 -5.50
CA LYS A 331 5.28 4.74 -6.53
C LYS A 331 6.16 3.78 -7.34
N GLY A 332 6.73 2.78 -6.70
CA GLY A 332 7.46 1.70 -7.40
C GLY A 332 6.60 1.01 -8.46
N ALA A 333 5.35 0.70 -8.16
CA ALA A 333 4.40 0.14 -9.12
C ALA A 333 4.10 1.10 -10.27
N GLU A 334 3.98 2.40 -9.98
CA GLU A 334 3.79 3.43 -11.01
C GLU A 334 5.01 3.53 -11.96
N VAL A 335 6.21 3.36 -11.44
CA VAL A 335 7.43 3.32 -12.27
C VAL A 335 7.37 2.11 -13.21
N VAL A 336 6.99 0.95 -12.72
CA VAL A 336 6.81 -0.24 -13.55
C VAL A 336 5.72 -0.02 -14.60
N ARG A 337 4.63 0.59 -14.22
CA ARG A 337 3.51 0.91 -15.13
C ARG A 337 3.94 1.82 -16.27
N MET A 338 4.83 2.76 -16.01
CA MET A 338 5.37 3.63 -17.05
C MET A 338 6.14 2.86 -18.14
N TYR A 339 6.86 1.80 -17.78
CA TYR A 339 7.46 0.92 -18.80
C TYR A 339 6.40 0.34 -19.73
N LYS A 340 5.30 -0.16 -19.16
CA LYS A 340 4.20 -0.71 -19.96
C LYS A 340 3.53 0.35 -20.83
N THR A 341 3.33 1.54 -20.31
CA THR A 341 2.78 2.67 -21.06
C THR A 341 3.67 3.04 -22.26
N LEU A 342 4.99 3.07 -22.06
CA LEU A 342 5.95 3.43 -23.09
C LEU A 342 6.18 2.32 -24.12
N LEU A 343 6.17 1.06 -23.70
CA LEU A 343 6.50 -0.09 -24.54
C LEU A 343 5.28 -0.78 -25.16
N GLY A 344 4.08 -0.51 -24.63
CA GLY A 344 2.88 -1.28 -24.93
C GLY A 344 2.90 -2.67 -24.27
N SER A 345 1.78 -3.37 -24.35
CA SER A 345 1.62 -4.67 -23.68
C SER A 345 2.63 -5.73 -24.17
N GLN A 346 2.84 -5.81 -25.49
CA GLN A 346 3.78 -6.78 -26.05
C GLN A 346 5.24 -6.44 -25.73
N GLY A 347 5.61 -5.17 -25.79
CA GLY A 347 6.95 -4.71 -25.46
C GLY A 347 7.27 -4.94 -23.99
N PHE A 348 6.32 -4.68 -23.11
CA PHE A 348 6.45 -4.97 -21.68
C PHE A 348 6.64 -6.47 -21.42
N ARG A 349 5.82 -7.32 -22.06
CA ARG A 349 5.96 -8.78 -21.96
C ARG A 349 7.33 -9.25 -22.44
N ASN A 350 7.81 -8.72 -23.56
CA ASN A 350 9.15 -9.05 -24.06
C ASN A 350 10.25 -8.68 -23.05
N GLY A 351 10.11 -7.52 -22.40
CA GLY A 351 11.02 -7.09 -21.35
C GLY A 351 11.00 -8.01 -20.13
N MET A 352 9.82 -8.42 -19.70
CA MET A 352 9.65 -9.37 -18.59
C MET A 352 10.28 -10.73 -18.92
N ASP A 353 10.02 -11.26 -20.10
CA ASP A 353 10.58 -12.55 -20.53
C ASP A 353 12.13 -12.50 -20.54
N LEU A 354 12.72 -11.40 -21.02
CA LEU A 354 14.17 -11.22 -21.02
C LEU A 354 14.74 -11.10 -19.60
N TYR A 355 14.02 -10.40 -18.71
CA TYR A 355 14.40 -10.25 -17.31
C TYR A 355 14.51 -11.62 -16.62
N PHE A 356 13.51 -12.47 -16.77
CA PHE A 356 13.51 -13.82 -16.20
C PHE A 356 14.59 -14.70 -16.85
N LYS A 357 14.75 -14.62 -18.18
CA LYS A 357 15.77 -15.39 -18.89
C LYS A 357 17.19 -15.06 -18.41
N ARG A 358 17.48 -13.78 -18.18
CA ARG A 358 18.80 -13.29 -17.73
C ARG A 358 19.07 -13.60 -16.27
N HIS A 359 18.06 -13.51 -15.42
CA HIS A 359 18.25 -13.35 -13.98
C HIS A 359 17.60 -14.40 -13.10
N ASP A 360 16.95 -15.42 -13.65
CA ASP A 360 16.41 -16.53 -12.88
C ASP A 360 17.50 -17.18 -12.03
N GLY A 361 17.24 -17.27 -10.70
CA GLY A 361 18.22 -17.80 -9.75
C GLY A 361 19.32 -16.81 -9.33
N GLN A 362 19.19 -15.53 -9.67
CA GLN A 362 20.17 -14.49 -9.34
C GLN A 362 19.61 -13.43 -8.38
N ALA A 363 20.51 -12.74 -7.70
CA ALA A 363 20.25 -11.55 -6.89
C ALA A 363 20.68 -10.32 -7.68
N VAL A 364 19.75 -9.43 -8.02
CA VAL A 364 19.95 -8.38 -9.03
C VAL A 364 19.49 -7.00 -8.58
N THR A 365 19.58 -6.01 -9.48
CA THR A 365 19.34 -4.58 -9.20
C THR A 365 18.23 -4.01 -10.05
N CYS A 366 17.78 -2.80 -9.69
CA CYS A 366 16.83 -2.04 -10.50
C CYS A 366 17.37 -1.75 -11.91
N GLU A 367 18.67 -1.54 -12.06
CA GLU A 367 19.31 -1.35 -13.37
C GLU A 367 19.24 -2.60 -14.25
N ASP A 368 19.26 -3.79 -13.64
CA ASP A 368 19.13 -5.05 -14.40
C ASP A 368 17.72 -5.19 -14.99
N PHE A 369 16.71 -4.78 -14.25
CA PHE A 369 15.33 -4.72 -14.76
C PHE A 369 15.18 -3.67 -15.86
N PHE A 370 15.69 -2.48 -15.64
CA PHE A 370 15.73 -1.42 -16.64
C PHE A 370 16.41 -1.88 -17.93
N ALA A 371 17.56 -2.54 -17.82
CA ALA A 371 18.32 -3.04 -18.97
C ALA A 371 17.53 -4.10 -19.75
N ALA A 372 16.81 -4.99 -19.07
CA ALA A 372 15.96 -5.99 -19.71
C ALA A 372 14.81 -5.35 -20.49
N MET A 373 14.15 -4.35 -19.93
CA MET A 373 13.08 -3.60 -20.60
C MET A 373 13.59 -2.85 -21.82
N ARG A 374 14.74 -2.20 -21.70
CA ARG A 374 15.39 -1.48 -22.79
C ARG A 374 15.82 -2.41 -23.90
N ASP A 375 16.58 -3.45 -23.57
CA ASP A 375 17.26 -4.31 -24.55
C ASP A 375 16.29 -5.18 -25.33
N ALA A 376 15.23 -5.68 -24.69
CA ALA A 376 14.19 -6.48 -25.36
C ALA A 376 13.42 -5.70 -26.44
N ASN A 377 13.42 -4.37 -26.34
CA ASN A 377 12.63 -3.48 -27.20
C ASN A 377 13.47 -2.51 -28.00
N ASN A 378 14.80 -2.56 -27.87
CA ASN A 378 15.71 -1.56 -28.44
C ASN A 378 15.20 -0.12 -28.16
N ALA A 379 14.78 0.14 -26.93
CA ALA A 379 14.12 1.36 -26.54
C ALA A 379 15.10 2.44 -26.11
N ASP A 380 14.74 3.69 -26.36
CA ASP A 380 15.41 4.85 -25.81
C ASP A 380 14.63 5.34 -24.60
N PHE A 381 15.17 5.13 -23.42
CA PHE A 381 14.59 5.59 -22.15
C PHE A 381 15.26 6.83 -21.57
N ALA A 382 16.21 7.43 -22.29
CA ALA A 382 16.89 8.67 -21.87
C ALA A 382 17.21 8.68 -20.36
N ASN A 383 16.66 9.64 -19.63
CA ASN A 383 16.87 9.84 -18.19
C ASN A 383 15.89 9.06 -17.28
N PHE A 384 15.26 8.02 -17.77
CA PHE A 384 14.22 7.28 -17.03
C PHE A 384 14.70 6.75 -15.66
N LEU A 385 15.99 6.42 -15.51
CA LEU A 385 16.54 5.94 -14.24
C LEU A 385 16.42 6.96 -13.09
N LEU A 386 16.17 8.23 -13.38
CA LEU A 386 15.89 9.21 -12.34
C LEU A 386 14.65 8.86 -11.49
N TRP A 387 13.71 8.07 -12.04
CA TRP A 387 12.58 7.58 -11.25
C TRP A 387 13.00 6.72 -10.06
N TYR A 388 14.17 6.07 -10.14
CA TYR A 388 14.73 5.27 -9.03
C TYR A 388 15.57 6.09 -8.07
N SER A 389 16.21 7.17 -8.53
CA SER A 389 17.25 7.89 -7.77
C SER A 389 16.80 9.27 -7.27
N GLN A 390 15.74 9.85 -7.81
CA GLN A 390 15.28 11.18 -7.44
C GLN A 390 13.92 11.12 -6.74
N ALA A 391 13.89 11.62 -5.49
CA ALA A 391 12.67 11.75 -4.70
C ALA A 391 11.86 12.99 -5.11
N GLY A 392 10.65 13.07 -4.65
CA GLY A 392 9.75 14.19 -4.89
C GLY A 392 8.76 13.90 -6.02
N THR A 393 7.60 14.53 -5.93
CA THR A 393 6.53 14.38 -6.93
C THR A 393 6.64 15.50 -7.95
N PRO A 394 6.90 15.21 -9.24
CA PRO A 394 6.95 16.23 -10.27
C PRO A 394 5.63 16.98 -10.37
N VAL A 395 5.73 18.30 -10.52
CA VAL A 395 4.60 19.19 -10.83
C VAL A 395 4.69 19.54 -12.30
N VAL A 396 3.67 19.19 -13.07
CA VAL A 396 3.61 19.43 -14.51
C VAL A 396 2.49 20.42 -14.79
N LYS A 397 2.84 21.54 -15.42
CA LYS A 397 1.90 22.57 -15.84
C LYS A 397 1.71 22.48 -17.34
N VAL A 398 0.46 22.54 -17.80
CA VAL A 398 0.09 22.42 -19.19
C VAL A 398 -0.72 23.67 -19.59
N ALA A 399 -0.23 24.39 -20.60
CA ALA A 399 -0.94 25.48 -21.25
C ALA A 399 -1.33 25.06 -22.67
N SER A 400 -2.56 25.31 -23.06
CA SER A 400 -3.08 24.95 -24.37
C SER A 400 -3.38 26.19 -25.23
N SER A 401 -3.24 26.07 -26.55
CA SER A 401 -3.63 27.08 -27.51
C SER A 401 -4.09 26.46 -28.84
N TYR A 402 -5.06 27.07 -29.49
CA TYR A 402 -5.60 26.66 -30.77
C TYR A 402 -5.41 27.71 -31.85
N ASN A 403 -4.85 27.32 -32.98
CA ASN A 403 -4.70 28.14 -34.17
C ASN A 403 -5.70 27.68 -35.22
N ALA A 404 -6.77 28.46 -35.44
CA ALA A 404 -7.83 28.09 -36.37
C ALA A 404 -7.40 28.15 -37.85
N GLU A 405 -6.47 29.06 -38.20
CA GLU A 405 -5.96 29.15 -39.58
C GLU A 405 -5.09 27.92 -39.94
N ALA A 406 -4.16 27.58 -39.05
CA ALA A 406 -3.30 26.42 -39.26
C ALA A 406 -3.99 25.10 -38.92
N ARG A 407 -5.15 25.11 -38.23
CA ARG A 407 -5.85 23.94 -37.69
C ARG A 407 -4.95 23.11 -36.80
N THR A 408 -4.18 23.78 -35.94
CA THR A 408 -3.26 23.14 -35.02
C THR A 408 -3.66 23.42 -33.55
N PHE A 409 -3.45 22.41 -32.70
CA PHE A 409 -3.62 22.50 -31.26
C PHE A 409 -2.30 22.24 -30.55
N SER A 410 -1.89 23.19 -29.74
CA SER A 410 -0.61 23.20 -29.04
C SER A 410 -0.78 22.92 -27.55
N LEU A 411 0.02 22.02 -27.02
CA LEU A 411 0.20 21.76 -25.59
C LEU A 411 1.62 22.11 -25.18
N LYS A 412 1.77 23.09 -24.32
CA LYS A 412 3.05 23.49 -23.75
C LYS A 412 3.18 22.95 -22.33
N PHE A 413 4.18 22.12 -22.11
CA PHE A 413 4.48 21.49 -20.82
C PHE A 413 5.64 22.20 -20.14
N SER A 414 5.50 22.40 -18.83
CA SER A 414 6.62 22.73 -17.96
C SER A 414 6.62 21.79 -16.76
N GLN A 415 7.79 21.37 -16.32
CA GLN A 415 7.91 20.45 -15.17
C GLN A 415 8.93 20.96 -14.16
N GLU A 416 8.62 20.73 -12.90
CA GLU A 416 9.48 21.04 -11.77
C GLU A 416 9.31 19.96 -10.70
N VAL A 417 10.43 19.53 -10.11
CA VAL A 417 10.41 18.62 -8.95
C VAL A 417 10.80 19.43 -7.72
N PRO A 418 9.95 19.45 -6.66
CA PRO A 418 10.28 20.18 -5.45
C PRO A 418 11.53 19.61 -4.74
N PRO A 419 12.33 20.45 -4.08
CA PRO A 419 13.42 19.97 -3.24
C PRO A 419 12.94 19.00 -2.16
N THR A 420 13.76 18.00 -1.87
CA THR A 420 13.49 17.01 -0.81
C THR A 420 14.74 16.86 0.06
N PRO A 421 14.64 16.28 1.28
CA PRO A 421 15.79 16.09 2.14
C PRO A 421 16.95 15.40 1.44
N GLY A 422 18.14 15.99 1.50
CA GLY A 422 19.33 15.47 0.83
C GLY A 422 19.40 15.68 -0.69
N GLN A 423 18.33 16.21 -1.30
CA GLN A 423 18.24 16.47 -2.73
C GLN A 423 17.69 17.88 -3.01
N PRO A 424 18.48 18.94 -2.78
CA PRO A 424 18.01 20.32 -2.96
C PRO A 424 17.87 20.71 -4.44
N ILE A 425 18.59 20.03 -5.33
CA ILE A 425 18.58 20.30 -6.77
C ILE A 425 17.99 19.07 -7.48
N LYS A 426 17.04 19.34 -8.38
CA LYS A 426 16.32 18.31 -9.13
C LYS A 426 16.52 18.50 -10.63
N GLU A 427 16.56 17.37 -11.33
CA GLU A 427 16.60 17.33 -12.79
C GLU A 427 15.22 17.04 -13.37
N PRO A 428 14.95 17.48 -14.64
CA PRO A 428 13.72 17.11 -15.32
C PRO A 428 13.57 15.60 -15.46
N MET A 429 12.35 15.10 -15.19
CA MET A 429 12.03 13.68 -15.29
C MET A 429 11.60 13.30 -16.71
N PHE A 430 11.67 12.01 -17.01
CA PHE A 430 11.05 11.41 -18.20
C PHE A 430 9.58 11.07 -17.85
N ILE A 431 8.65 11.87 -18.39
CA ILE A 431 7.24 11.77 -18.02
C ILE A 431 6.40 11.36 -19.23
N PRO A 432 5.89 10.11 -19.30
CA PRO A 432 4.92 9.74 -20.32
C PRO A 432 3.54 10.33 -20.01
N VAL A 433 3.01 11.13 -20.92
CA VAL A 433 1.70 11.77 -20.78
C VAL A 433 0.78 11.24 -21.87
N ALA A 434 -0.17 10.38 -21.50
CA ALA A 434 -1.19 9.88 -22.42
C ALA A 434 -2.26 10.95 -22.64
N VAL A 435 -2.52 11.29 -23.90
CA VAL A 435 -3.40 12.42 -24.29
C VAL A 435 -4.40 11.98 -25.35
N GLY A 436 -5.64 12.44 -25.18
CA GLY A 436 -6.66 12.43 -26.22
C GLY A 436 -7.31 13.80 -26.35
N LEU A 437 -8.06 14.01 -27.40
CA LEU A 437 -8.76 15.26 -27.67
C LEU A 437 -10.25 14.99 -27.85
N LEU A 438 -11.10 15.85 -27.25
CA LEU A 438 -12.55 15.82 -27.44
C LEU A 438 -12.99 17.09 -28.17
N ASP A 439 -14.03 16.95 -29.01
CA ASP A 439 -14.66 18.10 -29.61
C ASP A 439 -15.67 18.78 -28.65
N SER A 440 -16.26 19.87 -29.09
CA SER A 440 -17.25 20.61 -28.30
C SER A 440 -18.51 19.82 -27.94
N THR A 441 -18.78 18.72 -28.63
CA THR A 441 -19.90 17.81 -28.34
C THR A 441 -19.54 16.65 -27.44
N GLY A 442 -18.26 16.51 -27.07
CA GLY A 442 -17.75 15.44 -26.24
C GLY A 442 -17.32 14.19 -27.01
N LYS A 443 -17.28 14.24 -28.34
CA LYS A 443 -16.76 13.13 -29.15
C LYS A 443 -15.25 13.17 -29.23
N GLU A 444 -14.64 12.00 -29.24
CA GLU A 444 -13.20 11.90 -29.48
C GLU A 444 -12.80 12.34 -30.88
N VAL A 445 -11.73 13.10 -30.95
CA VAL A 445 -11.11 13.57 -32.19
C VAL A 445 -10.02 12.59 -32.60
N PRO A 446 -10.06 12.01 -33.82
CA PRO A 446 -8.96 11.20 -34.32
C PRO A 446 -7.67 12.02 -34.41
N LEU A 447 -6.58 11.45 -33.89
CA LEU A 447 -5.27 12.09 -33.92
C LEU A 447 -4.55 11.77 -35.22
N SER A 448 -4.00 12.79 -35.88
CA SER A 448 -3.32 12.69 -37.16
C SER A 448 -1.81 12.65 -36.99
N SER A 449 -1.22 13.76 -36.57
CA SER A 449 0.21 13.87 -36.33
C SER A 449 0.52 14.86 -35.21
N VAL A 450 1.69 14.68 -34.60
CA VAL A 450 2.22 15.53 -33.55
C VAL A 450 3.58 16.05 -33.98
N HIS A 451 3.74 17.37 -33.96
CA HIS A 451 5.01 18.04 -34.22
C HIS A 451 5.69 18.38 -32.90
N HIS A 452 6.95 17.93 -32.76
CA HIS A 452 7.76 18.14 -31.57
C HIS A 452 9.25 18.18 -31.95
N ASP A 453 9.97 19.19 -31.47
CA ASP A 453 11.42 19.39 -31.71
C ASP A 453 11.82 19.32 -33.19
N GLY A 454 11.04 19.96 -34.06
CA GLY A 454 11.29 19.95 -35.49
C GLY A 454 10.95 18.65 -36.22
N THR A 455 10.40 17.66 -35.52
CA THR A 455 10.02 16.36 -36.06
C THR A 455 8.49 16.21 -36.07
N LEU A 456 7.94 15.79 -37.20
CA LEU A 456 6.55 15.44 -37.34
C LEU A 456 6.39 13.93 -37.22
N GLN A 457 5.64 13.49 -36.22
CA GLN A 457 5.34 12.08 -35.99
C GLN A 457 3.89 11.78 -36.37
N SER A 458 3.70 10.83 -37.26
CA SER A 458 2.36 10.31 -37.56
C SER A 458 1.90 9.42 -36.42
N VAL A 459 0.69 9.69 -35.92
CA VAL A 459 0.05 8.91 -34.86
C VAL A 459 -0.83 7.82 -35.45
N ALA A 460 -1.26 7.96 -36.71
CA ALA A 460 -2.15 7.01 -37.37
C ALA A 460 -1.50 5.61 -37.52
N ASN A 461 -2.24 4.59 -37.19
CA ASN A 461 -1.79 3.19 -37.26
C ASN A 461 -2.57 2.43 -38.34
N ASN A 462 -1.90 2.12 -39.45
CA ASN A 462 -2.41 1.28 -40.56
C ASN A 462 -3.84 1.64 -41.02
N GLY A 463 -4.17 2.93 -41.14
CA GLY A 463 -5.46 3.42 -41.57
C GLY A 463 -6.59 3.33 -40.55
N GLN A 464 -6.31 2.83 -39.35
CA GLN A 464 -7.26 2.85 -38.23
C GLN A 464 -7.14 4.17 -37.43
N PRO A 465 -8.25 4.77 -37.01
CA PRO A 465 -8.20 5.99 -36.21
C PRO A 465 -7.57 5.71 -34.85
N VAL A 466 -6.69 6.62 -34.42
CA VAL A 466 -6.05 6.58 -33.09
C VAL A 466 -6.56 7.78 -32.29
N TYR A 467 -7.01 7.53 -31.06
CA TYR A 467 -7.62 8.56 -30.22
C TYR A 467 -6.76 8.91 -29.00
N THR A 468 -5.75 8.10 -28.69
CA THR A 468 -4.83 8.36 -27.59
C THR A 468 -3.40 8.19 -28.08
N THR A 469 -2.53 9.14 -27.71
CA THR A 469 -1.09 9.04 -27.92
C THR A 469 -0.33 9.34 -26.62
N VAL A 470 0.88 8.83 -26.49
CA VAL A 470 1.75 9.06 -25.34
C VAL A 470 2.81 10.08 -25.72
N LEU A 471 2.79 11.23 -25.08
CA LEU A 471 3.81 12.27 -25.26
C LEU A 471 4.95 12.01 -24.27
N ARG A 472 6.19 12.08 -24.76
CA ARG A 472 7.40 11.90 -23.95
C ARG A 472 7.90 13.28 -23.50
N VAL A 473 7.53 13.69 -22.31
CA VAL A 473 7.95 14.97 -21.72
C VAL A 473 9.26 14.72 -20.95
N THR A 474 10.37 15.22 -21.48
CA THR A 474 11.71 14.95 -20.92
C THR A 474 12.49 16.20 -20.53
N LYS A 475 12.03 17.38 -20.97
CA LYS A 475 12.67 18.67 -20.74
C LYS A 475 11.91 19.50 -19.72
N LYS A 476 12.58 20.51 -19.19
CA LYS A 476 11.94 21.48 -18.27
C LYS A 476 10.76 22.20 -18.92
N GLU A 477 10.90 22.54 -20.20
CA GLU A 477 9.83 23.13 -21.02
C GLU A 477 9.86 22.49 -22.40
N GLU A 478 8.70 22.10 -22.92
CA GLU A 478 8.56 21.62 -24.29
C GLU A 478 7.12 21.74 -24.79
N GLU A 479 6.98 21.80 -26.12
CA GLU A 479 5.72 22.00 -26.81
C GLU A 479 5.45 20.87 -27.79
N PHE A 480 4.19 20.41 -27.79
CA PHE A 480 3.67 19.43 -28.73
C PHE A 480 2.52 20.04 -29.51
N VAL A 481 2.56 19.95 -30.83
CA VAL A 481 1.55 20.56 -31.70
C VAL A 481 0.83 19.48 -32.48
N PHE A 482 -0.46 19.35 -32.26
CA PHE A 482 -1.34 18.43 -32.99
C PHE A 482 -1.83 19.10 -34.27
N SER A 483 -1.75 18.40 -35.40
CA SER A 483 -2.23 18.89 -36.69
C SER A 483 -3.60 18.31 -37.07
N ASP A 484 -4.24 18.92 -38.06
CA ASP A 484 -5.58 18.55 -38.57
C ASP A 484 -6.67 18.54 -37.50
N VAL A 485 -6.65 19.51 -36.62
CA VAL A 485 -7.66 19.73 -35.59
C VAL A 485 -8.65 20.78 -36.06
N SER A 486 -9.89 20.38 -36.36
CA SER A 486 -10.88 21.20 -37.07
C SER A 486 -11.51 22.30 -36.24
N GLU A 487 -11.53 22.17 -34.92
CA GLU A 487 -12.04 23.17 -33.97
C GLU A 487 -11.22 23.12 -32.69
N ARG A 488 -11.35 24.11 -31.81
CA ARG A 488 -10.68 24.08 -30.52
C ARG A 488 -11.12 22.86 -29.73
N PRO A 489 -10.22 21.93 -29.44
CA PRO A 489 -10.54 20.72 -28.68
C PRO A 489 -10.46 20.95 -27.19
N ILE A 490 -10.99 20.00 -26.43
CA ILE A 490 -10.76 19.89 -24.99
C ILE A 490 -9.81 18.71 -24.79
N PRO A 491 -8.59 18.96 -24.27
CA PRO A 491 -7.63 17.86 -24.08
C PRO A 491 -8.00 17.02 -22.87
N SER A 492 -7.95 15.72 -23.06
CA SER A 492 -7.98 14.72 -21.99
C SER A 492 -6.54 14.35 -21.67
N LEU A 493 -6.01 14.89 -20.57
CA LEU A 493 -4.59 14.82 -20.22
C LEU A 493 -4.33 13.74 -19.17
N LEU A 494 -3.18 13.07 -19.30
CA LEU A 494 -2.74 12.04 -18.36
C LEU A 494 -3.75 10.89 -18.25
N ARG A 495 -4.22 10.40 -19.38
CA ARG A 495 -5.18 9.30 -19.46
C ARG A 495 -4.67 8.07 -18.71
N GLY A 496 -5.54 7.44 -17.92
CA GLY A 496 -5.20 6.28 -17.10
C GLY A 496 -4.19 6.57 -15.99
N TYR A 497 -3.93 7.86 -15.72
CA TYR A 497 -2.87 8.32 -14.82
C TYR A 497 -1.50 7.78 -15.23
N SER A 498 -1.06 8.14 -16.42
CA SER A 498 0.11 7.56 -17.09
C SER A 498 1.47 7.88 -16.45
N ALA A 499 1.51 8.74 -15.45
CA ALA A 499 2.71 9.03 -14.66
C ALA A 499 2.35 9.54 -13.25
N PRO A 500 3.18 9.24 -12.23
CA PRO A 500 2.93 9.67 -10.84
C PRO A 500 3.33 11.13 -10.64
N ILE A 501 2.52 12.04 -11.11
CA ILE A 501 2.76 13.49 -11.10
C ILE A 501 1.55 14.27 -10.57
N ARG A 502 1.80 15.53 -10.18
CA ARG A 502 0.75 16.52 -9.98
C ARG A 502 0.57 17.30 -11.27
N LEU A 503 -0.64 17.29 -11.80
CA LEU A 503 -0.97 17.96 -13.06
C LEU A 503 -1.75 19.26 -12.78
N GLU A 504 -1.26 20.37 -13.30
CA GLU A 504 -1.94 21.66 -13.30
C GLU A 504 -2.23 22.07 -14.75
N THR A 505 -3.47 22.43 -15.04
CA THR A 505 -3.93 22.75 -16.39
C THR A 505 -4.64 24.09 -16.45
N ASP A 506 -4.82 24.61 -17.65
CA ASP A 506 -5.62 25.80 -17.95
C ASP A 506 -7.08 25.46 -18.31
N LEU A 507 -7.53 24.24 -18.03
CA LEU A 507 -8.91 23.81 -18.28
C LEU A 507 -9.89 24.65 -17.46
N THR A 508 -10.93 25.14 -18.12
CA THR A 508 -12.02 25.86 -17.47
C THR A 508 -12.99 24.90 -16.78
N ASP A 509 -13.82 25.39 -15.88
CA ASP A 509 -14.86 24.57 -15.26
C ASP A 509 -15.80 23.96 -16.31
N SER A 510 -16.12 24.70 -17.37
CA SER A 510 -16.89 24.21 -18.51
C SER A 510 -16.21 23.02 -19.20
N ASP A 511 -14.91 23.09 -19.43
CA ASP A 511 -14.11 22.00 -19.99
C ASP A 511 -14.15 20.76 -19.07
N LEU A 512 -13.99 20.97 -17.77
CA LEU A 512 -14.03 19.89 -16.77
C LEU A 512 -15.41 19.21 -16.68
N PHE A 513 -16.50 19.99 -16.77
CA PHE A 513 -17.85 19.42 -16.81
C PHE A 513 -18.08 18.60 -18.06
N LEU A 514 -17.54 19.03 -19.20
CA LEU A 514 -17.62 18.25 -20.44
C LEU A 514 -16.83 16.93 -20.33
N LEU A 515 -15.63 16.97 -19.78
CA LEU A 515 -14.84 15.74 -19.51
C LEU A 515 -15.55 14.82 -18.54
N LEU A 516 -16.15 15.33 -17.48
CA LEU A 516 -16.92 14.55 -16.52
C LEU A 516 -18.11 13.83 -17.20
N ALA A 517 -18.74 14.49 -18.15
CA ALA A 517 -19.90 13.94 -18.84
C ALA A 517 -19.54 12.94 -19.95
N TYR A 518 -18.42 13.15 -20.67
CA TYR A 518 -18.19 12.50 -21.95
C TYR A 518 -16.82 11.87 -22.16
N ASP A 519 -15.84 12.09 -21.28
CA ASP A 519 -14.50 11.50 -21.49
C ASP A 519 -14.60 9.98 -21.61
N SER A 520 -14.00 9.45 -22.63
CA SER A 520 -13.95 7.99 -22.86
C SER A 520 -12.97 7.28 -21.92
N ASP A 521 -11.97 8.00 -21.41
CA ASP A 521 -11.09 7.50 -20.36
C ASP A 521 -11.82 7.61 -19.03
N GLU A 522 -12.26 6.50 -18.48
CA GLU A 522 -13.07 6.47 -17.27
C GLU A 522 -12.32 7.04 -16.06
N PHE A 523 -11.00 6.84 -15.98
CA PHE A 523 -10.19 7.48 -14.93
C PHE A 523 -10.26 9.01 -15.04
N ASN A 524 -10.02 9.56 -16.23
CA ASN A 524 -10.06 11.01 -16.45
C ASN A 524 -11.45 11.60 -16.27
N ARG A 525 -12.47 10.84 -16.58
CA ARG A 525 -13.86 11.19 -16.30
C ARG A 525 -14.08 11.43 -14.82
N TRP A 526 -13.65 10.47 -13.98
CA TRP A 526 -13.66 10.60 -12.53
C TRP A 526 -12.80 11.77 -12.07
N GLU A 527 -11.58 11.89 -12.59
CA GLU A 527 -10.63 12.94 -12.23
C GLU A 527 -11.17 14.35 -12.49
N ALA A 528 -11.87 14.57 -13.60
CA ALA A 528 -12.50 15.85 -13.90
C ALA A 528 -13.46 16.29 -12.79
N GLY A 529 -14.26 15.36 -12.28
CA GLY A 529 -15.14 15.59 -11.13
C GLY A 529 -14.38 15.89 -9.85
N GLN A 530 -13.27 15.21 -9.61
CA GLN A 530 -12.41 15.43 -8.45
C GLN A 530 -11.71 16.79 -8.50
N VAL A 531 -11.23 17.21 -9.65
CA VAL A 531 -10.66 18.57 -9.84
C VAL A 531 -11.69 19.65 -9.53
N LEU A 532 -12.92 19.50 -10.03
CA LEU A 532 -14.01 20.42 -9.71
C LEU A 532 -14.31 20.45 -8.21
N ALA A 533 -14.38 19.28 -7.57
CA ALA A 533 -14.63 19.18 -6.14
C ALA A 533 -13.50 19.81 -5.31
N ARG A 534 -12.24 19.55 -5.66
CA ARG A 534 -11.09 20.16 -4.96
C ARG A 534 -11.09 21.69 -5.07
N LYS A 535 -11.34 22.23 -6.25
CA LYS A 535 -11.46 23.69 -6.44
C LYS A 535 -12.58 24.27 -5.58
N LEU A 536 -13.74 23.64 -5.59
CA LEU A 536 -14.88 24.05 -4.78
C LEU A 536 -14.56 24.04 -3.28
N MET A 537 -13.97 22.96 -2.80
CA MET A 537 -13.61 22.80 -1.39
C MET A 537 -12.61 23.86 -0.95
N LEU A 538 -11.55 24.09 -1.73
CA LEU A 538 -10.54 25.10 -1.41
C LEU A 538 -11.13 26.52 -1.39
N SER A 539 -12.02 26.84 -2.32
CA SER A 539 -12.75 28.11 -2.33
C SER A 539 -13.60 28.28 -1.09
N LEU A 540 -14.34 27.24 -0.69
CA LEU A 540 -15.19 27.28 0.50
C LEU A 540 -14.38 27.29 1.81
N VAL A 541 -13.19 26.68 1.84
CA VAL A 541 -12.26 26.77 2.97
C VAL A 541 -11.83 28.23 3.17
N ALA A 542 -11.48 28.93 2.09
CA ALA A 542 -11.14 30.36 2.16
C ALA A 542 -12.32 31.19 2.67
N ASP A 543 -13.54 30.91 2.21
CA ASP A 543 -14.75 31.56 2.71
C ASP A 543 -14.98 31.29 4.20
N PHE A 544 -14.83 30.05 4.64
CA PHE A 544 -14.98 29.67 6.05
C PHE A 544 -13.96 30.40 6.93
N GLN A 545 -12.72 30.49 6.51
CA GLN A 545 -11.65 31.18 7.25
C GLN A 545 -11.90 32.70 7.37
N GLN A 546 -12.64 33.26 6.43
CA GLN A 546 -13.03 34.68 6.41
C GLN A 546 -14.43 34.92 7.02
N ASN A 547 -15.01 33.89 7.66
CA ASN A 547 -16.37 33.93 8.23
C ASN A 547 -17.45 34.32 7.22
N LYS A 548 -17.25 34.00 5.93
CA LYS A 548 -18.26 34.18 4.90
C LYS A 548 -19.24 33.02 4.87
N PRO A 549 -20.49 33.26 4.44
CA PRO A 549 -21.46 32.15 4.27
C PRO A 549 -20.96 31.14 3.25
N LEU A 550 -21.16 29.84 3.55
CA LEU A 550 -20.85 28.77 2.63
C LEU A 550 -22.02 28.55 1.65
N VAL A 551 -21.74 28.57 0.38
CA VAL A 551 -22.73 28.35 -0.69
C VAL A 551 -22.23 27.27 -1.65
N LEU A 552 -23.04 26.23 -1.85
CA LEU A 552 -22.73 25.17 -2.79
C LEU A 552 -23.09 25.60 -4.21
N ASN A 553 -22.14 25.47 -5.14
CA ASN A 553 -22.35 25.80 -6.54
C ASN A 553 -23.43 24.89 -7.17
N PRO A 554 -24.55 25.45 -7.70
CA PRO A 554 -25.61 24.63 -8.29
C PRO A 554 -25.15 23.77 -9.48
N LYS A 555 -24.14 24.20 -10.24
CA LYS A 555 -23.59 23.43 -11.36
C LYS A 555 -22.92 22.16 -10.90
N PHE A 556 -22.26 22.20 -9.73
CA PHE A 556 -21.66 20.99 -9.13
C PHE A 556 -22.75 19.97 -8.74
N VAL A 557 -23.82 20.46 -8.11
CA VAL A 557 -24.98 19.62 -7.76
C VAL A 557 -25.59 18.99 -9.03
N HIS A 558 -25.78 19.78 -10.08
CA HIS A 558 -26.31 19.32 -11.35
C HIS A 558 -25.41 18.25 -12.00
N GLY A 559 -24.10 18.44 -11.97
CA GLY A 559 -23.14 17.47 -12.50
C GLY A 559 -23.23 16.12 -11.77
N LEU A 560 -23.30 16.14 -10.44
CA LEU A 560 -23.45 14.91 -9.66
C LEU A 560 -24.83 14.27 -9.84
N ARG A 561 -25.90 15.06 -9.97
CA ARG A 561 -27.24 14.55 -10.28
C ARG A 561 -27.25 13.79 -11.60
N SER A 562 -26.60 14.32 -12.61
CA SER A 562 -26.50 13.68 -13.92
C SER A 562 -25.79 12.33 -13.86
N ILE A 563 -24.69 12.25 -13.11
CA ILE A 563 -23.96 10.99 -12.90
C ILE A 563 -24.81 9.98 -12.14
N LEU A 564 -25.41 10.41 -11.03
CA LEU A 564 -26.24 9.53 -10.18
C LEU A 564 -27.48 9.00 -10.91
N SER A 565 -28.02 9.77 -11.84
CA SER A 565 -29.23 9.43 -12.59
C SER A 565 -28.94 8.64 -13.87
N ASP A 566 -27.69 8.52 -14.28
CA ASP A 566 -27.29 7.78 -15.49
C ASP A 566 -27.16 6.28 -15.19
N LEU A 567 -28.23 5.55 -15.50
CA LEU A 567 -28.31 4.09 -15.27
C LEU A 567 -27.43 3.27 -16.24
N SER A 568 -26.84 3.88 -17.25
CA SER A 568 -25.91 3.22 -18.16
C SER A 568 -24.50 3.09 -17.61
N LEU A 569 -24.16 3.87 -16.59
CA LEU A 569 -22.85 3.84 -15.95
C LEU A 569 -22.70 2.67 -14.99
N ASP A 570 -21.48 2.16 -14.88
CA ASP A 570 -21.11 1.20 -13.85
C ASP A 570 -21.41 1.77 -12.46
N LYS A 571 -22.10 1.02 -11.63
CA LYS A 571 -22.56 1.48 -10.31
C LYS A 571 -21.40 1.77 -9.35
N GLU A 572 -20.33 1.01 -9.41
CA GLU A 572 -19.15 1.26 -8.58
C GLU A 572 -18.43 2.55 -9.02
N PHE A 573 -18.37 2.79 -10.33
CA PHE A 573 -17.87 4.06 -10.86
C PHE A 573 -18.71 5.24 -10.38
N VAL A 574 -20.04 5.13 -10.42
CA VAL A 574 -20.94 6.17 -9.91
C VAL A 574 -20.69 6.43 -8.43
N ALA A 575 -20.53 5.40 -7.61
CA ALA A 575 -20.21 5.52 -6.20
C ALA A 575 -18.89 6.30 -5.98
N LYS A 576 -17.86 6.00 -6.77
CA LYS A 576 -16.58 6.75 -6.74
C LYS A 576 -16.75 8.20 -7.19
N ALA A 577 -17.53 8.44 -8.23
CA ALA A 577 -17.73 9.78 -8.79
C ALA A 577 -18.47 10.73 -7.84
N ILE A 578 -19.39 10.22 -7.03
CA ILE A 578 -20.12 11.02 -6.03
C ILE A 578 -19.44 11.06 -4.67
N THR A 579 -18.31 10.42 -4.50
CA THR A 579 -17.48 10.48 -3.28
C THR A 579 -16.60 11.73 -3.33
N LEU A 580 -16.68 12.56 -2.31
CA LEU A 580 -15.89 13.77 -2.20
C LEU A 580 -14.41 13.44 -1.92
N PRO A 581 -13.48 14.30 -2.38
CA PRO A 581 -12.08 14.20 -1.97
C PRO A 581 -11.93 14.14 -0.44
N GLY A 582 -10.95 13.38 0.04
CA GLY A 582 -10.67 13.25 1.46
C GLY A 582 -10.12 14.54 2.06
N GLU A 583 -10.29 14.70 3.36
CA GLU A 583 -9.80 15.88 4.09
C GLU A 583 -8.28 16.03 3.99
N GLY A 584 -7.53 14.93 4.10
CA GLY A 584 -6.07 14.93 3.96
C GLY A 584 -5.60 15.40 2.60
N GLU A 585 -6.30 15.03 1.54
CA GLU A 585 -5.99 15.46 0.17
C GLU A 585 -6.13 16.99 0.02
N ILE A 586 -7.18 17.56 0.59
CA ILE A 586 -7.41 19.02 0.55
C ILE A 586 -6.37 19.75 1.40
N MET A 587 -6.06 19.24 2.61
CA MET A 587 -5.04 19.84 3.47
C MET A 587 -3.66 19.85 2.80
N ASP A 588 -3.35 18.82 2.03
CA ASP A 588 -2.07 18.71 1.31
C ASP A 588 -1.92 19.78 0.21
N MET A 589 -3.02 20.32 -0.29
CA MET A 589 -3.05 21.41 -1.28
C MET A 589 -2.98 22.81 -0.66
N MET A 590 -3.10 22.93 0.66
CA MET A 590 -3.07 24.21 1.38
C MET A 590 -1.63 24.59 1.74
N GLU A 591 -1.34 25.88 1.79
CA GLU A 591 -0.05 26.39 2.28
C GLU A 591 0.13 26.06 3.76
N VAL A 592 -0.89 26.34 4.56
CA VAL A 592 -1.00 25.94 5.96
C VAL A 592 -2.25 25.08 6.11
N ALA A 593 -2.09 23.83 6.48
CA ALA A 593 -3.21 22.91 6.66
C ALA A 593 -4.09 23.35 7.83
N ASP A 594 -5.38 23.43 7.59
CA ASP A 594 -6.40 23.79 8.57
C ASP A 594 -7.43 22.67 8.69
N PRO A 595 -7.23 21.71 9.61
CA PRO A 595 -8.13 20.57 9.75
C PRO A 595 -9.58 20.95 10.05
N ASP A 596 -9.77 21.97 10.89
CA ASP A 596 -11.10 22.40 11.31
C ASP A 596 -11.89 23.02 10.16
N ALA A 597 -11.26 23.87 9.36
CA ALA A 597 -11.88 24.48 8.19
C ALA A 597 -12.22 23.44 7.12
N VAL A 598 -11.30 22.54 6.81
CA VAL A 598 -11.52 21.49 5.81
C VAL A 598 -12.65 20.57 6.24
N HIS A 599 -12.68 20.18 7.50
CA HIS A 599 -13.75 19.35 8.06
C HIS A 599 -15.12 20.03 7.96
N ALA A 600 -15.20 21.31 8.38
CA ALA A 600 -16.44 22.08 8.32
C ALA A 600 -16.97 22.20 6.90
N VAL A 601 -16.10 22.47 5.94
CA VAL A 601 -16.46 22.61 4.51
C VAL A 601 -16.91 21.28 3.92
N ARG A 602 -16.18 20.20 4.16
CA ARG A 602 -16.57 18.89 3.65
C ARG A 602 -17.90 18.42 4.23
N THR A 603 -18.11 18.64 5.50
CA THR A 603 -19.38 18.32 6.18
C THR A 603 -20.53 19.14 5.58
N PHE A 604 -20.30 20.44 5.34
CA PHE A 604 -21.29 21.31 4.70
C PHE A 604 -21.68 20.81 3.30
N ILE A 605 -20.71 20.53 2.44
CA ILE A 605 -20.95 20.05 1.06
C ILE A 605 -21.73 18.74 1.10
N ARG A 606 -21.34 17.82 1.96
CA ARG A 606 -21.99 16.52 2.11
C ARG A 606 -23.45 16.63 2.52
N LYS A 607 -23.76 17.48 3.48
CA LYS A 607 -25.13 17.74 3.92
C LYS A 607 -25.96 18.41 2.84
N GLN A 608 -25.40 19.40 2.15
CA GLN A 608 -26.09 20.11 1.07
C GLN A 608 -26.36 19.18 -0.12
N LEU A 609 -25.41 18.34 -0.51
CA LEU A 609 -25.61 17.32 -1.56
C LEU A 609 -26.71 16.35 -1.15
N ALA A 610 -26.70 15.89 0.08
CA ALA A 610 -27.73 14.98 0.61
C ALA A 610 -29.12 15.63 0.58
N HIS A 611 -29.21 16.91 0.89
CA HIS A 611 -30.47 17.68 0.85
C HIS A 611 -30.95 17.88 -0.61
N GLU A 612 -30.08 18.35 -1.50
CA GLU A 612 -30.43 18.64 -2.90
C GLU A 612 -30.71 17.37 -3.72
N LEU A 613 -30.04 16.24 -3.39
CA LEU A 613 -30.14 14.99 -4.11
C LEU A 613 -30.97 13.94 -3.35
N LYS A 614 -31.73 14.35 -2.35
CA LYS A 614 -32.47 13.42 -1.44
C LYS A 614 -33.35 12.43 -2.19
N ALA A 615 -34.13 12.92 -3.18
CA ALA A 615 -35.01 12.07 -3.96
C ALA A 615 -34.23 11.01 -4.76
N GLU A 616 -33.15 11.40 -5.43
CA GLU A 616 -32.29 10.53 -6.22
C GLU A 616 -31.56 9.52 -5.32
N LEU A 617 -31.12 9.95 -4.15
CA LEU A 617 -30.45 9.07 -3.18
C LEU A 617 -31.41 8.02 -2.60
N LEU A 618 -32.62 8.40 -2.28
CA LEU A 618 -33.66 7.46 -1.83
C LEU A 618 -33.98 6.42 -2.90
N SER A 619 -34.13 6.87 -4.15
CA SER A 619 -34.34 5.99 -5.29
C SER A 619 -33.15 5.04 -5.51
N THR A 620 -31.93 5.53 -5.33
CA THR A 620 -30.71 4.71 -5.44
C THR A 620 -30.69 3.61 -4.40
N VAL A 621 -31.04 3.89 -3.16
CA VAL A 621 -31.14 2.87 -2.11
C VAL A 621 -32.17 1.80 -2.49
N GLU A 622 -33.35 2.22 -2.89
CA GLU A 622 -34.45 1.31 -3.26
C GLU A 622 -34.08 0.40 -4.43
N ASN A 623 -33.48 0.97 -5.49
CA ASN A 623 -33.15 0.24 -6.71
C ASN A 623 -31.92 -0.69 -6.55
N ASN A 624 -31.19 -0.59 -5.46
CA ASN A 624 -29.97 -1.37 -5.23
C ASN A 624 -30.06 -2.31 -4.02
N ARG A 625 -31.26 -2.51 -3.47
CA ARG A 625 -31.53 -3.57 -2.49
C ARG A 625 -31.58 -4.93 -3.18
N SER A 626 -31.17 -5.97 -2.45
CA SER A 626 -31.30 -7.35 -2.89
C SER A 626 -31.62 -8.26 -1.71
N THR A 627 -32.43 -9.27 -1.95
CA THR A 627 -32.75 -10.36 -1.00
C THR A 627 -32.00 -11.64 -1.36
N GLU A 628 -31.18 -11.64 -2.41
CA GLU A 628 -30.41 -12.78 -2.85
C GLU A 628 -29.23 -13.05 -1.89
N GLU A 629 -28.71 -14.28 -1.96
CA GLU A 629 -27.53 -14.66 -1.22
C GLU A 629 -26.33 -13.78 -1.62
N TYR A 630 -25.43 -13.57 -0.67
CA TYR A 630 -24.20 -12.80 -0.91
C TYR A 630 -23.32 -13.50 -1.95
N VAL A 631 -22.92 -12.75 -2.95
CA VAL A 631 -21.91 -13.15 -3.95
C VAL A 631 -20.88 -12.04 -4.05
N PHE A 632 -19.62 -12.40 -3.99
CA PHE A 632 -18.51 -11.50 -4.28
C PHE A 632 -18.21 -11.54 -5.78
N ASP A 633 -18.86 -10.69 -6.52
CA ASP A 633 -18.57 -10.40 -7.92
C ASP A 633 -18.78 -8.92 -8.21
N HIS A 634 -18.32 -8.45 -9.35
CA HIS A 634 -18.38 -7.02 -9.65
C HIS A 634 -19.81 -6.46 -9.66
N PRO A 635 -20.81 -7.06 -10.32
CA PRO A 635 -22.15 -6.50 -10.33
C PRO A 635 -22.78 -6.34 -8.93
N ASN A 636 -22.61 -7.32 -8.08
CA ASN A 636 -23.14 -7.28 -6.70
C ASN A 636 -22.37 -6.31 -5.81
N LEU A 637 -21.04 -6.32 -5.89
CA LEU A 637 -20.19 -5.37 -5.18
C LEU A 637 -20.51 -3.92 -5.58
N ALA A 638 -20.65 -3.66 -6.87
CA ALA A 638 -20.99 -2.35 -7.41
C ALA A 638 -22.34 -1.84 -6.89
N ARG A 639 -23.33 -2.70 -6.88
CA ARG A 639 -24.66 -2.43 -6.35
C ARG A 639 -24.62 -2.08 -4.86
N ARG A 640 -23.92 -2.86 -4.05
CA ARG A 640 -23.76 -2.59 -2.62
C ARG A 640 -23.00 -1.28 -2.38
N SER A 641 -21.94 -1.02 -3.12
CA SER A 641 -21.16 0.24 -3.02
C SER A 641 -22.04 1.46 -3.27
N LEU A 642 -22.85 1.44 -4.30
CA LEU A 642 -23.73 2.57 -4.64
C LEU A 642 -24.84 2.76 -3.61
N LYS A 643 -25.48 1.69 -3.18
CA LYS A 643 -26.50 1.73 -2.11
C LYS A 643 -25.90 2.34 -0.84
N ASN A 644 -24.72 1.88 -0.43
CA ASN A 644 -24.13 2.25 0.84
C ASN A 644 -23.58 3.68 0.87
N ILE A 645 -23.06 4.23 -0.24
CA ILE A 645 -22.71 5.64 -0.30
C ILE A 645 -23.95 6.53 -0.23
N ALA A 646 -25.07 6.12 -0.86
CA ALA A 646 -26.33 6.84 -0.76
C ALA A 646 -26.86 6.86 0.68
N LEU A 647 -26.77 5.74 1.40
CA LEU A 647 -27.12 5.68 2.82
C LEU A 647 -26.28 6.61 3.67
N ALA A 648 -24.99 6.70 3.42
CA ALA A 648 -24.09 7.59 4.14
C ALA A 648 -24.48 9.07 3.97
N TYR A 649 -24.83 9.46 2.74
CA TYR A 649 -25.33 10.80 2.46
C TYR A 649 -26.65 11.06 3.20
N LEU A 650 -27.61 10.15 3.10
CA LEU A 650 -28.93 10.31 3.73
C LEU A 650 -28.85 10.39 5.26
N ALA A 651 -27.97 9.58 5.87
CA ALA A 651 -27.76 9.62 7.32
C ALA A 651 -27.21 10.96 7.81
N SER A 652 -26.46 11.69 6.96
CA SER A 652 -25.93 13.02 7.32
C SER A 652 -27.01 14.08 7.54
N LEU A 653 -28.22 13.86 7.03
CA LEU A 653 -29.35 14.80 7.20
C LEU A 653 -29.93 14.82 8.60
N GLU A 654 -29.68 13.80 9.41
CA GLU A 654 -30.25 13.66 10.78
C GLU A 654 -31.79 13.73 10.81
N ASP A 655 -32.42 13.47 9.67
CA ASP A 655 -33.87 13.39 9.50
C ASP A 655 -34.36 12.04 10.08
N SER A 656 -35.42 12.05 10.85
CA SER A 656 -35.92 10.82 11.50
C SER A 656 -36.28 9.71 10.51
N ARG A 657 -36.77 10.04 9.33
CA ARG A 657 -37.09 9.07 8.25
C ARG A 657 -35.83 8.46 7.67
N CYS A 658 -34.81 9.28 7.41
CA CYS A 658 -33.53 8.81 6.91
C CYS A 658 -32.81 7.97 7.95
N THR A 659 -32.82 8.37 9.20
CA THR A 659 -32.22 7.60 10.31
C THR A 659 -32.90 6.24 10.43
N GLU A 660 -34.24 6.18 10.39
CA GLU A 660 -34.97 4.91 10.47
C GLU A 660 -34.70 4.01 9.25
N LEU A 661 -34.57 4.60 8.06
CA LEU A 661 -34.19 3.87 6.85
C LEU A 661 -32.82 3.18 7.03
N VAL A 662 -31.82 3.89 7.53
CA VAL A 662 -30.48 3.34 7.74
C VAL A 662 -30.46 2.30 8.86
N LEU A 663 -31.21 2.50 9.92
CA LEU A 663 -31.36 1.50 10.99
C LEU A 663 -32.01 0.21 10.47
N ASN A 664 -33.00 0.32 9.58
CA ASN A 664 -33.62 -0.85 8.96
C ASN A 664 -32.63 -1.59 8.07
N GLU A 665 -31.78 -0.89 7.31
CA GLU A 665 -30.71 -1.50 6.52
C GLU A 665 -29.73 -2.26 7.42
N TYR A 666 -29.36 -1.69 8.57
CA TYR A 666 -28.53 -2.36 9.57
C TYR A 666 -29.19 -3.65 10.09
N ARG A 667 -30.45 -3.59 10.49
CA ARG A 667 -31.20 -4.72 11.08
C ARG A 667 -31.44 -5.83 10.07
N SER A 668 -31.68 -5.49 8.82
CA SER A 668 -31.99 -6.43 7.75
C SER A 668 -30.78 -6.95 6.98
N ALA A 669 -29.58 -6.44 7.26
CA ALA A 669 -28.37 -6.80 6.55
C ALA A 669 -28.06 -8.29 6.71
N THR A 670 -27.75 -8.94 5.59
CA THR A 670 -27.39 -10.37 5.52
C THR A 670 -25.89 -10.59 5.40
N ASN A 671 -25.12 -9.50 5.27
CA ASN A 671 -23.67 -9.54 5.08
C ASN A 671 -23.01 -8.37 5.78
N MET A 672 -21.71 -8.50 6.03
CA MET A 672 -20.93 -7.48 6.75
C MET A 672 -20.77 -6.19 5.94
N THR A 673 -20.71 -6.23 4.63
CA THR A 673 -20.63 -5.03 3.80
C THR A 673 -21.80 -4.08 4.09
N ASP A 674 -23.01 -4.58 4.02
CA ASP A 674 -24.21 -3.80 4.25
C ASP A 674 -24.41 -3.44 5.74
N GLN A 675 -24.14 -4.37 6.65
CA GLN A 675 -24.27 -4.13 8.07
C GLN A 675 -23.28 -3.06 8.56
N PHE A 676 -22.02 -3.18 8.20
CA PHE A 676 -21.01 -2.23 8.65
C PHE A 676 -21.17 -0.85 8.00
N ALA A 677 -21.59 -0.78 6.74
CA ALA A 677 -21.88 0.48 6.07
C ALA A 677 -23.03 1.23 6.76
N ALA A 678 -24.10 0.54 7.13
CA ALA A 678 -25.22 1.13 7.87
C ALA A 678 -24.78 1.57 9.27
N LEU A 679 -23.98 0.77 9.97
CA LEU A 679 -23.39 1.12 11.26
C LEU A 679 -22.56 2.40 11.16
N ALA A 680 -21.64 2.47 10.18
CA ALA A 680 -20.79 3.65 9.97
C ALA A 680 -21.61 4.89 9.62
N ALA A 681 -22.64 4.75 8.81
CA ALA A 681 -23.55 5.84 8.46
C ALA A 681 -24.26 6.45 9.69
N ILE A 682 -24.76 5.62 10.59
CA ILE A 682 -25.37 6.08 11.85
C ILE A 682 -24.33 6.64 12.81
N ALA A 683 -23.16 6.00 12.90
CA ALA A 683 -22.11 6.38 13.85
C ALA A 683 -21.45 7.74 13.54
N GLN A 684 -21.64 8.29 12.34
CA GLN A 684 -21.16 9.64 12.03
C GLN A 684 -21.87 10.73 12.83
N ASN A 685 -23.09 10.48 13.29
CA ASN A 685 -23.88 11.45 14.07
C ASN A 685 -23.79 11.11 15.56
N PRO A 686 -23.40 12.08 16.43
CA PRO A 686 -23.35 11.84 17.85
C PRO A 686 -24.77 11.68 18.44
N GLY A 687 -24.89 10.98 19.55
CA GLY A 687 -26.14 10.83 20.28
C GLY A 687 -26.43 9.40 20.70
N LYS A 688 -27.63 9.22 21.30
CA LYS A 688 -28.07 7.94 21.86
C LYS A 688 -28.18 6.84 20.79
N THR A 689 -28.68 7.16 19.60
CA THR A 689 -28.82 6.18 18.50
C THR A 689 -27.46 5.59 18.12
N ARG A 690 -26.43 6.43 18.03
CA ARG A 690 -25.05 6.00 17.79
C ARG A 690 -24.56 5.05 18.87
N ASP A 691 -24.75 5.45 20.14
CA ASP A 691 -24.26 4.65 21.28
C ASP A 691 -24.96 3.28 21.34
N ASP A 692 -26.27 3.26 21.12
CA ASP A 692 -27.07 2.03 21.13
C ASP A 692 -26.66 1.07 20.01
N ILE A 693 -26.45 1.57 18.79
CA ILE A 693 -26.09 0.72 17.65
C ILE A 693 -24.66 0.19 17.75
N LEU A 694 -23.73 0.98 18.29
CA LEU A 694 -22.36 0.52 18.55
C LEU A 694 -22.35 -0.58 19.62
N ALA A 695 -23.14 -0.45 20.67
CA ALA A 695 -23.26 -1.46 21.69
C ALA A 695 -23.90 -2.76 21.16
N ASP A 696 -24.94 -2.64 20.35
CA ASP A 696 -25.58 -3.79 19.71
C ASP A 696 -24.59 -4.56 18.81
N PHE A 697 -23.83 -3.83 18.00
CA PHE A 697 -22.83 -4.43 17.11
C PHE A 697 -21.76 -5.19 17.89
N TYR A 698 -21.23 -4.59 18.96
CA TYR A 698 -20.26 -5.27 19.82
C TYR A 698 -20.86 -6.51 20.48
N SER A 699 -22.05 -6.41 21.04
CA SER A 699 -22.74 -7.55 21.65
C SER A 699 -22.91 -8.73 20.69
N LYS A 700 -23.19 -8.42 19.43
CA LYS A 700 -23.36 -9.42 18.37
C LYS A 700 -22.04 -10.08 17.95
N TRP A 701 -20.94 -9.32 17.91
CA TRP A 701 -19.68 -9.74 17.28
C TRP A 701 -18.50 -9.88 18.24
N GLN A 702 -18.69 -9.78 19.54
CA GLN A 702 -17.63 -9.79 20.54
C GLN A 702 -16.71 -11.02 20.51
N GLU A 703 -17.18 -12.13 19.96
CA GLU A 703 -16.40 -13.37 19.84
C GLU A 703 -15.54 -13.43 18.58
N ASP A 704 -15.71 -12.50 17.64
CA ASP A 704 -14.91 -12.42 16.42
C ASP A 704 -13.94 -11.24 16.49
N TYR A 705 -12.66 -11.53 16.72
CA TYR A 705 -11.64 -10.49 16.89
C TYR A 705 -11.42 -9.62 15.64
N LEU A 706 -11.65 -10.16 14.43
CA LEU A 706 -11.52 -9.37 13.19
C LEU A 706 -12.65 -8.35 13.06
N VAL A 707 -13.85 -8.72 13.46
CA VAL A 707 -15.01 -7.80 13.48
C VAL A 707 -14.87 -6.77 14.61
N VAL A 708 -14.40 -7.20 15.77
CA VAL A 708 -14.14 -6.28 16.90
C VAL A 708 -13.09 -5.23 16.51
N ASN A 709 -12.08 -5.58 15.72
CA ASN A 709 -11.10 -4.61 15.21
C ASN A 709 -11.74 -3.55 14.31
N LYS A 710 -12.76 -3.90 13.52
CA LYS A 710 -13.56 -2.95 12.74
C LYS A 710 -14.33 -1.97 13.67
N TRP A 711 -14.88 -2.48 14.74
CA TRP A 711 -15.57 -1.69 15.76
C TRP A 711 -14.63 -0.71 16.46
N PHE A 712 -13.40 -1.12 16.79
CA PHE A 712 -12.38 -0.22 17.31
C PHE A 712 -12.03 0.89 16.30
N ALA A 713 -11.75 0.52 15.06
CA ALA A 713 -11.34 1.47 14.02
C ALA A 713 -12.44 2.50 13.74
N LEU A 714 -13.68 2.07 13.65
CA LEU A 714 -14.83 2.96 13.41
C LEU A 714 -14.95 4.03 14.49
N GLN A 715 -14.84 3.64 15.77
CA GLN A 715 -14.89 4.59 16.87
C GLN A 715 -13.67 5.50 16.92
N ALA A 716 -12.48 4.95 16.66
CA ALA A 716 -11.24 5.72 16.67
C ALA A 716 -11.22 6.81 15.58
N MET A 717 -11.80 6.53 14.42
CA MET A 717 -11.88 7.45 13.29
C MET A 717 -12.97 8.51 13.42
N SER A 718 -13.77 8.49 14.47
CA SER A 718 -14.87 9.43 14.67
C SER A 718 -14.37 10.87 14.75
N ASP A 719 -15.10 11.77 14.12
CA ASP A 719 -14.88 13.22 14.15
C ASP A 719 -15.64 13.94 15.26
N VAL A 720 -16.32 13.18 16.12
CA VAL A 720 -17.02 13.73 17.29
C VAL A 720 -16.01 14.45 18.18
N PRO A 721 -16.27 15.73 18.55
CA PRO A 721 -15.34 16.49 19.38
C PRO A 721 -14.98 15.77 20.69
N GLY A 722 -13.71 15.77 21.05
CA GLY A 722 -13.23 15.13 22.29
C GLY A 722 -13.10 13.60 22.20
N ASN A 723 -13.16 13.02 21.02
CA ASN A 723 -13.09 11.55 20.84
C ASN A 723 -11.83 10.90 21.41
N VAL A 724 -10.75 11.66 21.65
CA VAL A 724 -9.53 11.16 22.30
C VAL A 724 -9.82 10.49 23.64
N GLU A 725 -10.78 11.00 24.42
CA GLU A 725 -11.17 10.38 25.69
C GLU A 725 -11.85 9.02 25.50
N ASN A 726 -12.70 8.90 24.48
CA ASN A 726 -13.30 7.61 24.13
C ASN A 726 -12.21 6.59 23.74
N VAL A 727 -11.25 7.01 22.94
CA VAL A 727 -10.14 6.14 22.52
C VAL A 727 -9.27 5.74 23.70
N ARG A 728 -8.99 6.65 24.63
CA ARG A 728 -8.30 6.32 25.89
C ARG A 728 -9.07 5.26 26.70
N ASN A 729 -10.37 5.38 26.80
CA ASN A 729 -11.22 4.40 27.48
C ASN A 729 -11.15 3.04 26.79
N LEU A 730 -11.11 3.00 25.47
CA LEU A 730 -11.01 1.77 24.68
C LEU A 730 -9.65 1.06 24.84
N LEU A 731 -8.58 1.75 25.22
CA LEU A 731 -7.31 1.10 25.58
C LEU A 731 -7.46 0.11 26.74
N SER A 732 -8.40 0.36 27.64
CA SER A 732 -8.70 -0.51 28.80
C SER A 732 -9.79 -1.54 28.51
N HIS A 733 -10.32 -1.56 27.29
CA HIS A 733 -11.35 -2.52 26.89
C HIS A 733 -10.78 -3.95 26.89
N PRO A 734 -11.52 -4.95 27.39
CA PRO A 734 -11.03 -6.33 27.49
C PRO A 734 -10.57 -6.94 26.17
N ALA A 735 -11.15 -6.49 25.05
CA ALA A 735 -10.79 -6.97 23.72
C ALA A 735 -9.56 -6.28 23.13
N PHE A 736 -9.01 -5.25 23.75
CA PHE A 736 -7.82 -4.54 23.28
C PHE A 736 -6.54 -5.12 23.89
N ASP A 737 -5.52 -5.30 23.08
CA ASP A 737 -4.18 -5.75 23.50
C ASP A 737 -3.10 -4.97 22.72
N LEU A 738 -2.30 -4.22 23.44
CA LEU A 738 -1.22 -3.41 22.86
C LEU A 738 -0.12 -4.25 22.19
N ARG A 739 -0.04 -5.54 22.50
CA ARG A 739 0.92 -6.47 21.90
C ARG A 739 0.48 -7.01 20.54
N ASN A 740 -0.81 -6.89 20.18
CA ASN A 740 -1.32 -7.32 18.89
C ASN A 740 -1.28 -6.18 17.87
N PRO A 741 -0.51 -6.31 16.78
CA PRO A 741 -0.39 -5.24 15.79
C PRO A 741 -1.71 -4.80 15.18
N ASN A 742 -2.62 -5.72 14.86
CA ASN A 742 -3.90 -5.40 14.23
C ASN A 742 -4.79 -4.52 15.12
N LYS A 743 -4.78 -4.77 16.42
CA LYS A 743 -5.53 -3.96 17.38
C LYS A 743 -4.95 -2.57 17.50
N VAL A 744 -3.62 -2.45 17.51
CA VAL A 744 -2.92 -1.17 17.51
C VAL A 744 -3.22 -0.38 16.24
N TYR A 745 -3.14 -0.99 15.08
CA TYR A 745 -3.45 -0.34 13.80
C TYR A 745 -4.92 0.10 13.74
N SER A 746 -5.83 -0.70 14.27
CA SER A 746 -7.27 -0.36 14.30
C SER A 746 -7.58 0.80 15.23
N LEU A 747 -7.15 0.74 16.48
CA LEU A 747 -7.51 1.75 17.48
C LEU A 747 -6.61 2.99 17.40
N ILE A 748 -5.29 2.81 17.44
CA ILE A 748 -4.33 3.92 17.45
C ILE A 748 -4.14 4.48 16.05
N GLY A 749 -3.92 3.62 15.07
CA GLY A 749 -3.83 4.02 13.66
C GLY A 749 -5.11 4.68 13.17
N GLY A 750 -6.26 4.15 13.55
CA GLY A 750 -7.57 4.74 13.25
C GLY A 750 -7.73 6.14 13.83
N PHE A 751 -7.31 6.34 15.07
CA PHE A 751 -7.34 7.67 15.71
C PHE A 751 -6.42 8.68 14.98
N CYS A 752 -5.23 8.28 14.60
CA CYS A 752 -4.32 9.12 13.81
C CYS A 752 -4.91 9.49 12.44
N GLY A 753 -5.80 8.68 11.91
CA GLY A 753 -6.54 8.92 10.66
C GLY A 753 -7.74 9.86 10.81
N SER A 754 -8.02 10.36 12.01
CA SER A 754 -9.07 11.36 12.28
C SER A 754 -8.45 12.76 12.42
N PRO A 755 -8.41 13.59 11.37
CA PRO A 755 -7.66 14.85 11.42
C PRO A 755 -8.13 15.81 12.50
N VAL A 756 -9.43 15.91 12.72
CA VAL A 756 -10.02 16.87 13.70
C VAL A 756 -9.58 16.55 15.13
N ASN A 757 -9.59 15.27 15.51
CA ASN A 757 -9.27 14.87 16.89
C ASN A 757 -7.76 14.64 17.08
N PHE A 758 -7.08 14.03 16.11
CA PHE A 758 -5.62 13.87 16.19
C PHE A 758 -4.91 15.23 16.22
N HIS A 759 -5.34 16.16 15.35
CA HIS A 759 -4.81 17.52 15.28
C HIS A 759 -5.61 18.53 16.10
N ALA A 760 -6.26 18.11 17.18
CA ALA A 760 -6.98 19.03 18.05
C ALA A 760 -6.06 20.15 18.56
N LYS A 761 -6.55 21.39 18.59
CA LYS A 761 -5.76 22.59 18.95
C LYS A 761 -5.16 22.56 20.35
N ASP A 762 -5.78 21.82 21.28
CA ASP A 762 -5.29 21.66 22.64
C ASP A 762 -4.10 20.69 22.78
N GLY A 763 -3.73 20.02 21.69
CA GLY A 763 -2.64 19.06 21.68
C GLY A 763 -2.96 17.70 22.29
N SER A 764 -4.21 17.45 22.67
CA SER A 764 -4.62 16.21 23.32
C SER A 764 -4.35 14.96 22.46
N GLY A 765 -4.59 15.06 21.15
CA GLY A 765 -4.29 13.98 20.20
C GLY A 765 -2.81 13.67 20.11
N TYR A 766 -1.98 14.68 20.03
CA TYR A 766 -0.52 14.53 19.98
C TYR A 766 0.04 13.92 21.26
N LYS A 767 -0.45 14.39 22.42
CA LYS A 767 -0.09 13.84 23.73
C LYS A 767 -0.44 12.35 23.83
N PHE A 768 -1.63 11.97 23.40
CA PHE A 768 -2.07 10.58 23.37
C PHE A 768 -1.13 9.70 22.56
N LEU A 769 -0.82 10.10 21.32
CA LEU A 769 0.06 9.32 20.46
C LEU A 769 1.47 9.24 21.04
N GLY A 770 2.01 10.34 21.58
CA GLY A 770 3.32 10.34 22.21
C GLY A 770 3.45 9.35 23.34
N GLU A 771 2.46 9.29 24.21
CA GLU A 771 2.39 8.32 25.33
C GLU A 771 2.37 6.87 24.81
N ILE A 772 1.56 6.60 23.79
CA ILE A 772 1.42 5.27 23.21
C ILE A 772 2.72 4.81 22.53
N VAL A 773 3.35 5.68 21.76
CA VAL A 773 4.62 5.36 21.07
C VAL A 773 5.70 4.94 22.07
N MET A 774 5.83 5.65 23.19
CA MET A 774 6.82 5.31 24.23
C MET A 774 6.55 3.96 24.89
N GLN A 775 5.28 3.56 25.01
CA GLN A 775 4.91 2.23 25.52
C GLN A 775 5.16 1.14 24.46
N LEU A 776 4.73 1.39 23.21
CA LEU A 776 4.88 0.46 22.10
C LEU A 776 6.34 0.16 21.78
N ASP A 777 7.21 1.15 21.87
CA ASP A 777 8.62 0.98 21.51
C ASP A 777 9.33 -0.09 22.36
N LYS A 778 8.89 -0.27 23.59
CA LYS A 778 9.38 -1.33 24.50
C LYS A 778 8.85 -2.72 24.16
N ILE A 779 7.74 -2.80 23.42
CA ILE A 779 7.05 -4.04 23.08
C ILE A 779 7.41 -4.45 21.65
N ASN A 780 7.14 -3.56 20.70
CA ASN A 780 7.28 -3.82 19.27
C ASN A 780 7.75 -2.54 18.55
N PRO A 781 9.06 -2.39 18.35
CA PRO A 781 9.63 -1.21 17.70
C PRO A 781 9.12 -0.97 16.28
N GLN A 782 8.84 -2.01 15.52
CA GLN A 782 8.34 -1.89 14.15
C GLN A 782 6.95 -1.25 14.12
N VAL A 783 6.06 -1.65 15.00
CA VAL A 783 4.73 -1.07 15.14
C VAL A 783 4.81 0.36 15.69
N ALA A 784 5.67 0.58 16.70
CA ALA A 784 5.89 1.91 17.28
C ALA A 784 6.37 2.93 16.23
N SER A 785 7.29 2.55 15.35
CA SER A 785 7.82 3.44 14.31
C SER A 785 6.75 3.81 13.28
N ARG A 786 5.84 2.90 12.97
CA ARG A 786 4.69 3.19 12.11
C ARG A 786 3.75 4.19 12.74
N MET A 787 3.48 4.06 14.04
CA MET A 787 2.60 5.00 14.75
C MET A 787 3.22 6.39 14.88
N VAL A 788 4.52 6.49 15.18
CA VAL A 788 5.19 7.79 15.30
C VAL A 788 5.26 8.54 13.98
N SER A 789 5.16 7.87 12.86
CA SER A 789 5.10 8.48 11.51
C SER A 789 3.94 9.49 11.36
N ALA A 790 2.88 9.36 12.15
CA ALA A 790 1.77 10.30 12.14
C ALA A 790 2.18 11.74 12.51
N PHE A 791 3.28 11.92 13.24
CA PHE A 791 3.86 13.25 13.53
C PHE A 791 4.67 13.85 12.39
N SER A 792 5.04 13.08 11.38
CA SER A 792 6.12 13.44 10.43
C SER A 792 5.87 14.76 9.70
N ARG A 793 4.61 15.10 9.41
CA ARG A 793 4.24 16.30 8.67
C ARG A 793 3.73 17.45 9.54
N PHE A 794 4.14 17.52 10.81
CA PHE A 794 3.67 18.54 11.75
C PHE A 794 3.93 20.00 11.28
N ARG A 795 4.96 20.22 10.46
CA ARG A 795 5.29 21.54 9.92
C ARG A 795 4.28 22.09 8.93
N ARG A 796 3.37 21.25 8.44
CA ARG A 796 2.28 21.67 7.54
C ARG A 796 1.17 22.46 8.24
N TYR A 797 1.13 22.42 9.56
CA TYR A 797 0.06 23.00 10.37
C TYR A 797 0.46 24.37 10.91
N ASP A 798 -0.48 25.02 11.59
CA ASP A 798 -0.26 26.29 12.27
C ASP A 798 0.79 26.18 13.39
N GLU A 799 1.33 27.32 13.80
CA GLU A 799 2.42 27.38 14.79
C GLU A 799 2.07 26.69 16.12
N THR A 800 0.83 26.85 16.58
CA THR A 800 0.38 26.21 17.84
C THR A 800 0.44 24.70 17.73
N ARG A 801 -0.11 24.12 16.66
CA ARG A 801 -0.06 22.69 16.42
C ARG A 801 1.37 22.19 16.19
N GLN A 802 2.17 22.93 15.45
CA GLN A 802 3.58 22.61 15.24
C GLN A 802 4.32 22.47 16.58
N ASN A 803 4.19 23.44 17.46
CA ASN A 803 4.87 23.45 18.76
C ASN A 803 4.43 22.28 19.65
N LEU A 804 3.14 21.96 19.66
CA LEU A 804 2.59 20.85 20.43
C LEU A 804 3.08 19.49 19.91
N ALA A 805 3.09 19.29 18.61
CA ALA A 805 3.59 18.06 17.99
C ALA A 805 5.12 17.92 18.17
N LYS A 806 5.85 18.99 17.96
CA LYS A 806 7.31 19.03 18.14
C LYS A 806 7.72 18.65 19.57
N ALA A 807 6.98 19.15 20.56
CA ALA A 807 7.24 18.82 21.97
C ALA A 807 7.11 17.31 22.23
N GLN A 808 6.15 16.63 21.58
CA GLN A 808 6.00 15.19 21.72
C GLN A 808 7.15 14.42 21.05
N LEU A 809 7.59 14.84 19.86
CA LEU A 809 8.74 14.23 19.19
C LEU A 809 10.04 14.40 19.99
N GLU A 810 10.26 15.58 20.57
CA GLU A 810 11.42 15.84 21.44
C GLU A 810 11.40 14.95 22.69
N LYS A 811 10.24 14.77 23.29
CA LYS A 811 10.04 13.89 24.44
C LYS A 811 10.32 12.42 24.11
N ILE A 812 9.87 11.96 22.94
CA ILE A 812 10.16 10.61 22.45
C ILE A 812 11.66 10.40 22.27
N LEU A 813 12.34 11.35 21.61
CA LEU A 813 13.79 11.26 21.37
C LEU A 813 14.62 11.32 22.67
N ALA A 814 14.11 11.96 23.71
CA ALA A 814 14.76 12.02 25.01
C ALA A 814 14.61 10.73 25.85
N THR A 815 13.83 9.76 25.37
CA THR A 815 13.58 8.50 26.06
C THR A 815 14.81 7.59 26.02
N ASN A 816 15.24 7.11 27.18
CA ASN A 816 16.36 6.16 27.26
C ASN A 816 15.98 4.81 26.67
N GLY A 817 16.91 4.21 25.90
CA GLY A 817 16.70 2.90 25.30
C GLY A 817 15.73 2.90 24.10
N LEU A 818 15.57 4.04 23.45
CA LEU A 818 14.75 4.18 22.25
C LEU A 818 15.28 3.27 21.12
N SER A 819 14.39 2.56 20.43
CA SER A 819 14.78 1.72 19.31
C SER A 819 15.32 2.52 18.12
N GLU A 820 16.14 1.89 17.31
CA GLU A 820 16.59 2.46 16.03
C GLU A 820 15.42 2.78 15.11
N ASN A 821 14.38 1.96 15.13
CA ASN A 821 13.15 2.13 14.37
C ASN A 821 12.50 3.49 14.63
N VAL A 822 12.18 3.76 15.89
CA VAL A 822 11.53 5.02 16.30
C VAL A 822 12.50 6.20 16.21
N PHE A 823 13.75 5.99 16.58
CA PHE A 823 14.78 7.03 16.47
C PHE A 823 14.88 7.56 15.03
N GLU A 824 14.95 6.68 14.04
CA GLU A 824 15.05 7.09 12.63
C GLU A 824 13.90 8.00 12.22
N ILE A 825 12.66 7.60 12.50
CA ILE A 825 11.47 8.38 12.10
C ILE A 825 11.39 9.69 12.89
N ALA A 826 11.55 9.64 14.21
CA ALA A 826 11.41 10.82 15.05
C ALA A 826 12.50 11.86 14.78
N SER A 827 13.76 11.43 14.63
CA SER A 827 14.88 12.34 14.36
C SER A 827 14.78 13.00 12.97
N LYS A 828 14.40 12.24 11.94
CA LYS A 828 14.18 12.78 10.59
C LYS A 828 12.98 13.74 10.56
N SER A 829 11.93 13.45 11.32
CA SER A 829 10.77 14.34 11.40
C SER A 829 11.09 15.69 12.01
N LEU A 830 12.05 15.75 12.96
CA LEU A 830 12.52 16.99 13.57
C LEU A 830 13.60 17.70 12.74
N ALA A 831 14.31 17.00 11.87
CA ALA A 831 15.30 17.61 11.00
C ALA A 831 14.63 18.58 10.00
N THR A 832 15.30 19.68 9.72
CA THR A 832 14.77 20.71 8.80
C THR A 832 15.07 20.37 7.35
#